data_fd389842a3674d7f4feb84441d3614f4
#
_entry.id   fd389842a3674d7f4feb84441d3614f4
#
_cell.length_a   1.000
_cell.length_b   1.000
_cell.length_c   1.000
_cell.angle_alpha   90.00
_cell.angle_beta   90.00
_cell.angle_gamma   90.00
#
_symmetry.space_group_name_H-M   'P 1'
#
loop_
_entity.id
_entity.type
_entity.pdbx_description
1 polymer ?
#
loop_
_entity_poly.entity_id
_entity_poly.type
_entity_poly.pdbx_seq_one_letter_code
_entity_poly.pdbx_strand_id
1 'polypeptide(L)'
;MQANELFTQPNTILLDGGMGTMLQAAGLKLGAKPEELNITDPALIEGIHAKYAAAGSRIINANTFGASAHKLAGSAYTLEEIIAAGIANCKRACAPYGALAALDVGPLGELLEPNGTLAFEDAVTEYGRIVRAGVAAGADLIFFETFTDLYELKAALLAAKENSTLPILASMSFEAGGRTFTGCTVESFAATARGLGADAIGINCSLGPKEIFPMAKRLAEAVPGSFPVFVKPNAGLPRADGSGYDITPQLYAMQMKPYRELNLFAAGGCCGTTPEFIQLLNGVFAGCKPGRPDHPMKSVICSPVSCVNVDGITVVGERINPTGKKRFQQALRENDMNYVLEQAVSQVEAGAQILDVNVGAPGVDEPALMEQVVKALQSVVSLPLQLDSSHAEALERGLRVYNGKPIVNSVNGEPEVLEKILPLCKKYGAAVVGLAIDKRGIQPKAEDRVAVARRIKEAALAAGIPQEDIYIDCLTLTASAQQQDVLATVEALHTCKTELGVRTILGVSNISFGLPCRTYLNTTFLTMAMYAGLDLAIMNPSSEEMMAAVYAYNVLINRDPQSTKYIERYANRVPASAALAKAAQAATVAQSGGEAELSGPYAPLMKAVEKGLKGEAAAQTRALLETKEPLELVDEALIPALDIVGNKYEKGTLFLPQLLQAASAAQSAFEEIKTAIAKKGAANESKGRIVIATVKGDVHDIGKNIVKVILENYGFEVIDLGRDVPVETVVNTVREKNVHLVGLSALMTTTLKSMEETIAALHEAKLDCKIMVGGAVLTPEYAKKIGADWYAKDAKCSADIAKEFFGV
;
A
#
# COMPACT_ATOMS: atom_id res chain seq x y z
N MET A 1 28.14 -22.39 -3.08
CA MET A 1 27.82 -21.05 -3.63
C MET A 1 28.21 -20.02 -2.58
N GLN A 2 28.80 -18.91 -2.98
CA GLN A 2 29.05 -17.76 -2.07
C GLN A 2 28.00 -16.68 -2.29
N ALA A 3 27.75 -15.84 -1.29
CA ALA A 3 26.71 -14.79 -1.36
C ALA A 3 26.95 -13.81 -2.52
N ASN A 4 28.20 -13.47 -2.82
CA ASN A 4 28.58 -12.60 -3.94
C ASN A 4 28.35 -13.23 -5.32
N GLU A 5 28.19 -14.55 -5.42
CA GLU A 5 27.91 -15.29 -6.66
C GLU A 5 26.40 -15.52 -6.88
N LEU A 6 25.57 -15.09 -5.93
CA LEU A 6 24.13 -15.40 -5.89
C LEU A 6 23.42 -15.01 -7.18
N PHE A 7 23.64 -13.80 -7.67
CA PHE A 7 22.94 -13.26 -8.84
C PHE A 7 23.63 -13.56 -10.18
N THR A 8 24.76 -14.28 -10.16
CA THR A 8 25.51 -14.68 -11.36
C THR A 8 25.34 -16.15 -11.70
N GLN A 9 24.43 -16.85 -11.04
CA GLN A 9 24.17 -18.28 -11.28
C GLN A 9 23.64 -18.49 -12.70
N PRO A 10 24.19 -19.53 -13.42
CA PRO A 10 23.82 -19.77 -14.80
C PRO A 10 22.41 -20.36 -14.98
N ASN A 11 21.83 -20.90 -13.93
CA ASN A 11 20.51 -21.52 -13.94
C ASN A 11 19.63 -20.98 -12.82
N THR A 12 18.30 -21.06 -13.01
CA THR A 12 17.31 -20.82 -11.94
C THR A 12 17.65 -21.67 -10.73
N ILE A 13 17.79 -21.06 -9.57
CA ILE A 13 18.08 -21.75 -8.31
C ILE A 13 16.79 -22.15 -7.58
N LEU A 14 16.88 -23.17 -6.73
CA LEU A 14 15.76 -23.56 -5.90
C LEU A 14 15.87 -22.93 -4.50
N LEU A 15 14.76 -22.38 -4.05
CA LEU A 15 14.50 -22.02 -2.67
C LEU A 15 13.95 -23.24 -1.90
N ASP A 16 13.83 -23.13 -0.62
CA ASP A 16 13.20 -24.17 0.23
C ASP A 16 11.67 -24.17 0.16
N GLY A 17 11.04 -24.91 1.09
CA GLY A 17 9.59 -25.03 1.27
C GLY A 17 9.15 -24.67 2.68
N GLY A 18 7.97 -25.15 3.08
CA GLY A 18 7.30 -24.78 4.33
C GLY A 18 7.99 -25.35 5.58
N MET A 19 8.72 -24.54 6.34
CA MET A 19 9.26 -24.90 7.65
C MET A 19 8.13 -25.30 8.61
N GLY A 20 7.10 -24.48 8.77
CA GLY A 20 5.95 -24.73 9.63
C GLY A 20 5.22 -26.05 9.29
N THR A 21 5.11 -26.38 8.00
CA THR A 21 4.54 -27.65 7.51
C THR A 21 5.35 -28.85 8.02
N MET A 22 6.68 -28.76 7.94
CA MET A 22 7.58 -29.83 8.42
C MET A 22 7.56 -29.98 9.93
N LEU A 23 7.48 -28.86 10.66
CA LEU A 23 7.40 -28.87 12.13
C LEU A 23 6.05 -29.44 12.62
N GLN A 24 4.95 -29.10 11.96
CA GLN A 24 3.64 -29.69 12.24
C GLN A 24 3.63 -31.22 12.04
N ALA A 25 4.23 -31.68 10.93
CA ALA A 25 4.39 -33.10 10.66
C ALA A 25 5.28 -33.81 11.69
N ALA A 26 6.21 -33.06 12.31
CA ALA A 26 7.04 -33.55 13.41
C ALA A 26 6.37 -33.47 14.80
N GLY A 27 5.12 -32.99 14.90
CA GLY A 27 4.35 -32.91 16.12
C GLY A 27 4.43 -31.59 16.89
N LEU A 28 4.77 -30.46 16.20
CA LEU A 28 4.72 -29.14 16.82
C LEU A 28 3.31 -28.89 17.38
N LYS A 29 3.23 -28.54 18.66
CA LYS A 29 1.97 -28.26 19.34
C LYS A 29 1.42 -26.89 18.92
N LEU A 30 0.11 -26.78 18.83
CA LEU A 30 -0.58 -25.50 18.64
C LEU A 30 -0.21 -24.50 19.74
N GLY A 31 0.11 -23.27 19.34
CA GLY A 31 0.53 -22.20 20.26
C GLY A 31 1.99 -22.27 20.73
N ALA A 32 2.76 -23.29 20.31
CA ALA A 32 4.20 -23.28 20.52
C ALA A 32 4.87 -22.28 19.59
N LYS A 33 5.97 -21.69 20.04
CA LYS A 33 6.83 -20.82 19.24
C LYS A 33 7.83 -21.66 18.45
N PRO A 34 7.71 -21.77 17.13
CA PRO A 34 8.60 -22.62 16.32
C PRO A 34 10.07 -22.25 16.46
N GLU A 35 10.37 -21.00 16.68
CA GLU A 35 11.72 -20.45 16.76
C GLU A 35 12.47 -20.91 18.02
N GLU A 36 11.76 -21.23 19.10
CA GLU A 36 12.38 -21.80 20.32
C GLU A 36 13.02 -23.17 20.06
N LEU A 37 12.52 -23.90 19.07
CA LEU A 37 13.11 -25.20 18.67
C LEU A 37 14.54 -25.05 18.14
N ASN A 38 14.95 -23.86 17.74
CA ASN A 38 16.35 -23.62 17.37
C ASN A 38 17.31 -23.95 18.51
N ILE A 39 16.84 -23.78 19.75
CA ILE A 39 17.61 -24.00 20.98
C ILE A 39 17.20 -25.31 21.67
N THR A 40 15.90 -25.60 21.74
CA THR A 40 15.37 -26.74 22.50
C THR A 40 15.46 -28.07 21.74
N ASP A 41 15.40 -28.04 20.40
CA ASP A 41 15.57 -29.22 19.53
C ASP A 41 16.33 -28.88 18.24
N PRO A 42 17.59 -28.46 18.33
CA PRO A 42 18.40 -28.08 17.16
C PRO A 42 18.55 -29.20 16.13
N ALA A 43 18.52 -30.47 16.57
CA ALA A 43 18.65 -31.63 15.68
C ALA A 43 17.44 -31.77 14.74
N LEU A 44 16.24 -31.48 15.21
CA LEU A 44 15.02 -31.45 14.39
C LEU A 44 15.14 -30.34 13.31
N ILE A 45 15.55 -29.13 13.71
CA ILE A 45 15.68 -27.99 12.79
C ILE A 45 16.75 -28.26 11.74
N GLU A 46 17.94 -28.71 12.14
CA GLU A 46 19.01 -29.10 11.21
C GLU A 46 18.56 -30.18 10.25
N GLY A 47 17.83 -31.20 10.78
CA GLY A 47 17.30 -32.29 9.96
C GLY A 47 16.32 -31.83 8.89
N ILE A 48 15.48 -30.81 9.16
CA ILE A 48 14.56 -30.23 8.20
C ILE A 48 15.33 -29.45 7.13
N HIS A 49 16.23 -28.56 7.53
CA HIS A 49 17.07 -27.79 6.60
C HIS A 49 17.90 -28.69 5.68
N ALA A 50 18.52 -29.75 6.23
CA ALA A 50 19.28 -30.72 5.47
C ALA A 50 18.44 -31.46 4.42
N LYS A 51 17.17 -31.79 4.74
CA LYS A 51 16.25 -32.43 3.77
C LYS A 51 15.94 -31.49 2.58
N TYR A 52 15.71 -30.19 2.82
CA TYR A 52 15.53 -29.22 1.73
C TYR A 52 16.79 -29.02 0.91
N ALA A 53 17.95 -28.91 1.56
CA ALA A 53 19.23 -28.80 0.85
C ALA A 53 19.52 -30.04 0.00
N ALA A 54 19.25 -31.26 0.52
CA ALA A 54 19.36 -32.53 -0.22
C ALA A 54 18.37 -32.61 -1.40
N ALA A 55 17.18 -32.01 -1.30
CA ALA A 55 16.20 -31.92 -2.37
C ALA A 55 16.63 -30.97 -3.50
N GLY A 56 17.66 -30.16 -3.29
CA GLY A 56 18.25 -29.28 -4.31
C GLY A 56 18.14 -27.80 -4.01
N SER A 57 17.57 -27.39 -2.87
CA SER A 57 17.53 -25.97 -2.47
C SER A 57 18.93 -25.40 -2.32
N ARG A 58 19.11 -24.15 -2.80
CA ARG A 58 20.40 -23.43 -2.74
C ARG A 58 20.34 -22.23 -1.81
N ILE A 59 19.16 -21.78 -1.44
CA ILE A 59 18.89 -20.84 -0.36
C ILE A 59 17.95 -21.55 0.59
N ILE A 60 18.29 -21.60 1.87
CA ILE A 60 17.50 -22.17 2.95
C ILE A 60 17.17 -21.04 3.93
N ASN A 61 15.90 -20.81 4.16
CA ASN A 61 15.44 -19.88 5.17
C ASN A 61 15.64 -20.49 6.56
N ALA A 62 16.41 -19.82 7.43
CA ALA A 62 16.58 -20.25 8.81
C ALA A 62 15.21 -20.18 9.53
N ASN A 63 15.06 -20.96 10.60
CA ASN A 63 13.81 -20.94 11.39
C ASN A 63 13.76 -19.67 12.27
N THR A 64 13.62 -18.51 11.63
CA THR A 64 13.65 -17.18 12.27
C THR A 64 12.49 -16.27 11.82
N PHE A 65 11.54 -16.77 11.05
CA PHE A 65 10.41 -16.05 10.49
C PHE A 65 9.60 -15.23 11.52
N GLY A 66 9.33 -15.81 12.68
CA GLY A 66 8.59 -15.16 13.77
C GLY A 66 9.50 -14.55 14.85
N ALA A 67 10.81 -14.41 14.60
CA ALA A 67 11.74 -13.87 15.57
C ALA A 67 11.62 -12.34 15.71
N SER A 68 10.53 -11.85 16.32
CA SER A 68 10.34 -10.46 16.72
C SER A 68 10.02 -10.37 18.21
N ALA A 69 10.30 -9.24 18.86
CA ALA A 69 10.06 -9.03 20.29
C ALA A 69 8.59 -9.31 20.65
N HIS A 70 7.67 -8.85 19.79
CA HIS A 70 6.23 -9.05 19.99
C HIS A 70 5.83 -10.53 19.95
N LYS A 71 6.23 -11.27 18.91
CA LYS A 71 5.89 -12.70 18.74
C LYS A 71 6.61 -13.59 19.75
N LEU A 72 7.80 -13.19 20.20
CA LEU A 72 8.56 -13.90 21.22
C LEU A 72 8.19 -13.48 22.65
N ALA A 73 7.21 -12.62 22.86
CA ALA A 73 6.77 -12.22 24.20
C ALA A 73 6.45 -13.46 25.07
N GLY A 74 7.05 -13.53 26.27
CA GLY A 74 6.95 -14.68 27.17
C GLY A 74 7.84 -15.88 26.80
N SER A 75 8.74 -15.76 25.81
CA SER A 75 9.79 -16.74 25.56
C SER A 75 10.82 -16.74 26.70
N ALA A 76 11.42 -17.90 26.97
CA ALA A 76 12.54 -18.04 27.89
C ALA A 76 13.86 -17.53 27.30
N TYR A 77 13.90 -17.27 25.99
CA TYR A 77 15.10 -16.91 25.23
C TYR A 77 14.95 -15.51 24.62
N THR A 78 16.06 -14.81 24.48
CA THR A 78 16.11 -13.53 23.77
C THR A 78 16.00 -13.73 22.27
N LEU A 79 15.60 -12.67 21.56
CA LEU A 79 15.56 -12.64 20.11
C LEU A 79 16.92 -12.99 19.50
N GLU A 80 17.99 -12.43 20.06
CA GLU A 80 19.36 -12.63 19.60
C GLU A 80 19.83 -14.08 19.76
N GLU A 81 19.50 -14.74 20.87
CA GLU A 81 19.80 -16.15 21.09
C GLU A 81 19.07 -17.06 20.10
N ILE A 82 17.80 -16.79 19.85
CA ILE A 82 16.97 -17.54 18.89
C ILE A 82 17.49 -17.40 17.48
N ILE A 83 17.79 -16.17 17.05
CA ILE A 83 18.34 -15.92 15.70
C ILE A 83 19.73 -16.54 15.56
N ALA A 84 20.60 -16.39 16.54
CA ALA A 84 21.95 -16.96 16.50
C ALA A 84 21.88 -18.49 16.39
N ALA A 85 21.04 -19.14 17.17
CA ALA A 85 20.84 -20.60 17.10
C ALA A 85 20.24 -21.03 15.73
N GLY A 86 19.23 -20.31 15.24
CA GLY A 86 18.56 -20.58 13.96
C GLY A 86 19.53 -20.51 12.78
N ILE A 87 20.32 -19.43 12.68
CA ILE A 87 21.33 -19.28 11.64
C ILE A 87 22.44 -20.34 11.76
N ALA A 88 22.91 -20.64 12.98
CA ALA A 88 23.92 -21.67 13.18
C ALA A 88 23.44 -23.06 12.76
N ASN A 89 22.18 -23.44 13.11
CA ASN A 89 21.57 -24.71 12.70
C ASN A 89 21.44 -24.80 11.17
N CYS A 90 20.97 -23.71 10.54
CA CYS A 90 20.82 -23.62 9.10
C CYS A 90 22.17 -23.74 8.39
N LYS A 91 23.21 -23.05 8.85
CA LYS A 91 24.55 -23.12 8.25
C LYS A 91 25.16 -24.52 8.36
N ARG A 92 25.01 -25.20 9.50
CA ARG A 92 25.48 -26.59 9.64
C ARG A 92 24.78 -27.53 8.65
N ALA A 93 23.46 -27.39 8.49
CA ALA A 93 22.69 -28.16 7.54
C ALA A 93 23.02 -27.85 6.08
N CYS A 94 23.31 -26.59 5.75
CA CYS A 94 23.62 -26.13 4.39
C CYS A 94 25.04 -26.50 3.92
N ALA A 95 25.99 -26.54 4.84
CA ALA A 95 27.44 -26.70 4.50
C ALA A 95 27.74 -27.90 3.59
N PRO A 96 27.22 -29.14 3.81
CA PRO A 96 27.48 -30.27 2.95
C PRO A 96 26.99 -30.11 1.50
N TYR A 97 26.00 -29.22 1.29
CA TYR A 97 25.32 -29.03 0.00
C TYR A 97 25.74 -27.73 -0.71
N GLY A 98 26.57 -26.90 -0.06
CA GLY A 98 26.96 -25.60 -0.59
C GLY A 98 25.74 -24.63 -0.78
N ALA A 99 24.73 -24.79 0.06
CA ALA A 99 23.58 -23.88 0.10
C ALA A 99 23.86 -22.67 1.01
N LEU A 100 23.14 -21.56 0.81
CA LEU A 100 23.21 -20.35 1.61
C LEU A 100 22.16 -20.37 2.72
N ALA A 101 22.51 -19.84 3.88
CA ALA A 101 21.62 -19.66 5.01
C ALA A 101 21.05 -18.23 5.02
N ALA A 102 19.77 -18.08 4.78
CA ALA A 102 19.07 -16.80 4.81
C ALA A 102 18.57 -16.48 6.23
N LEU A 103 18.74 -15.24 6.66
CA LEU A 103 17.95 -14.69 7.77
C LEU A 103 16.53 -14.52 7.25
N ASP A 104 15.61 -15.37 7.71
CA ASP A 104 14.21 -15.33 7.34
C ASP A 104 13.45 -14.37 8.27
N VAL A 105 12.77 -13.38 7.70
CA VAL A 105 12.10 -12.32 8.45
C VAL A 105 10.68 -12.11 7.91
N GLY A 106 9.71 -12.38 8.76
CA GLY A 106 8.31 -12.13 8.48
C GLY A 106 7.81 -10.79 9.00
N PRO A 107 6.52 -10.47 8.76
CA PRO A 107 5.85 -9.32 9.36
C PRO A 107 5.89 -9.35 10.90
N LEU A 108 5.90 -8.20 11.55
CA LEU A 108 5.92 -8.08 13.02
C LEU A 108 4.61 -8.59 13.67
N GLY A 109 3.50 -8.53 12.93
CA GLY A 109 2.19 -9.00 13.38
C GLY A 109 1.27 -7.89 13.86
N GLU A 110 1.68 -6.63 13.69
CA GLU A 110 0.89 -5.44 13.95
C GLU A 110 0.89 -4.52 12.74
N LEU A 111 -0.24 -3.83 12.48
CA LEU A 111 -0.27 -2.79 11.45
C LEU A 111 0.41 -1.51 11.94
N LEU A 112 1.08 -0.84 11.02
CA LEU A 112 1.67 0.46 11.27
C LEU A 112 0.58 1.56 11.29
N GLU A 113 0.84 2.63 12.03
CA GLU A 113 0.03 3.85 11.97
C GLU A 113 -0.08 4.38 10.53
N PRO A 114 -1.24 4.92 10.13
CA PRO A 114 -2.47 5.16 10.92
C PRO A 114 -3.46 3.98 10.93
N ASN A 115 -3.13 2.85 10.30
CA ASN A 115 -4.02 1.70 10.15
C ASN A 115 -3.97 0.76 11.35
N GLY A 116 -2.94 0.87 12.17
CA GLY A 116 -2.71 0.13 13.40
C GLY A 116 -2.10 1.02 14.48
N THR A 117 -1.39 0.39 15.41
CA THR A 117 -0.84 1.02 16.61
C THR A 117 0.68 1.16 16.60
N LEU A 118 1.37 0.47 15.69
CA LEU A 118 2.82 0.45 15.64
C LEU A 118 3.36 1.68 14.90
N ALA A 119 4.19 2.49 15.55
CA ALA A 119 4.84 3.63 14.90
C ALA A 119 5.87 3.14 13.86
N PHE A 120 6.01 3.86 12.74
CA PHE A 120 6.92 3.49 11.66
C PHE A 120 8.37 3.34 12.13
N GLU A 121 8.87 4.26 12.96
CA GLU A 121 10.24 4.22 13.49
C GLU A 121 10.45 3.08 14.49
N ASP A 122 9.41 2.69 15.22
CA ASP A 122 9.49 1.52 16.11
C ASP A 122 9.63 0.23 15.29
N ALA A 123 8.90 0.12 14.18
CA ALA A 123 9.06 -0.98 13.24
C ALA A 123 10.48 -1.01 12.63
N VAL A 124 11.01 0.14 12.17
CA VAL A 124 12.38 0.24 11.64
C VAL A 124 13.39 -0.19 12.70
N THR A 125 13.20 0.23 13.94
CA THR A 125 14.08 -0.11 15.07
C THR A 125 14.08 -1.61 15.33
N GLU A 126 12.91 -2.23 15.38
CA GLU A 126 12.76 -3.67 15.61
C GLU A 126 13.35 -4.50 14.46
N TYR A 127 13.05 -4.16 13.20
CA TYR A 127 13.69 -4.81 12.06
C TYR A 127 15.21 -4.61 12.06
N GLY A 128 15.69 -3.43 12.44
CA GLY A 128 17.12 -3.15 12.59
C GLY A 128 17.77 -4.06 13.65
N ARG A 129 17.07 -4.34 14.74
CA ARG A 129 17.52 -5.29 15.77
C ARG A 129 17.62 -6.72 15.23
N ILE A 130 16.59 -7.17 14.52
CA ILE A 130 16.55 -8.50 13.87
C ILE A 130 17.70 -8.64 12.86
N VAL A 131 17.88 -7.64 12.01
CA VAL A 131 18.93 -7.64 10.96
C VAL A 131 20.32 -7.69 11.61
N ARG A 132 20.59 -6.85 12.62
CA ARG A 132 21.89 -6.86 13.31
C ARG A 132 22.18 -8.22 13.96
N ALA A 133 21.16 -8.84 14.58
CA ALA A 133 21.30 -10.18 15.15
C ALA A 133 21.65 -11.23 14.08
N GLY A 134 20.96 -11.21 12.93
CA GLY A 134 21.23 -12.11 11.81
C GLY A 134 22.63 -11.93 11.19
N VAL A 135 23.03 -10.67 10.99
CA VAL A 135 24.39 -10.34 10.50
C VAL A 135 25.46 -10.83 11.48
N ALA A 136 25.28 -10.57 12.77
CA ALA A 136 26.20 -11.03 13.82
C ALA A 136 26.29 -12.57 13.91
N ALA A 137 25.16 -13.26 13.63
CA ALA A 137 25.12 -14.73 13.54
C ALA A 137 25.73 -15.28 12.25
N GLY A 138 26.10 -14.41 11.30
CA GLY A 138 26.75 -14.79 10.05
C GLY A 138 25.79 -15.29 8.97
N ALA A 139 24.56 -14.78 8.87
CA ALA A 139 23.67 -15.01 7.75
C ALA A 139 24.35 -14.66 6.41
N ASP A 140 24.03 -15.38 5.35
CA ASP A 140 24.59 -15.13 4.02
C ASP A 140 23.78 -14.09 3.22
N LEU A 141 22.48 -13.95 3.53
CA LEU A 141 21.54 -12.98 2.94
C LEU A 141 20.35 -12.75 3.90
N ILE A 142 19.55 -11.71 3.59
CA ILE A 142 18.31 -11.40 4.28
C ILE A 142 17.14 -11.74 3.36
N PHE A 143 16.13 -12.45 3.88
CA PHE A 143 14.94 -12.82 3.15
C PHE A 143 13.69 -12.29 3.89
N PHE A 144 13.12 -11.22 3.38
CA PHE A 144 11.82 -10.72 3.83
C PHE A 144 10.72 -11.46 3.10
N GLU A 145 9.87 -12.24 3.80
CA GLU A 145 8.82 -12.98 3.13
C GLU A 145 7.44 -12.81 3.81
N THR A 146 6.39 -13.02 3.00
CA THR A 146 4.99 -13.05 3.46
C THR A 146 4.46 -11.72 3.95
N PHE A 147 5.04 -10.60 3.48
CA PHE A 147 4.52 -9.28 3.80
C PHE A 147 3.19 -9.02 3.09
N THR A 148 2.23 -8.41 3.79
CA THR A 148 0.93 -8.01 3.25
C THR A 148 0.72 -6.50 3.26
N ASP A 149 1.62 -5.76 3.92
CA ASP A 149 1.65 -4.31 3.96
C ASP A 149 2.96 -3.76 3.37
N LEU A 150 2.82 -2.90 2.34
CA LEU A 150 3.98 -2.27 1.70
C LEU A 150 4.71 -1.31 2.63
N TYR A 151 3.99 -0.68 3.56
CA TYR A 151 4.60 0.27 4.50
C TYR A 151 5.48 -0.45 5.51
N GLU A 152 5.02 -1.60 6.00
CA GLU A 152 5.81 -2.47 6.87
C GLU A 152 7.04 -3.02 6.13
N LEU A 153 6.88 -3.48 4.89
CA LEU A 153 8.01 -3.92 4.07
C LEU A 153 9.03 -2.80 3.83
N LYS A 154 8.57 -1.56 3.64
CA LYS A 154 9.47 -0.40 3.55
C LYS A 154 10.29 -0.21 4.82
N ALA A 155 9.66 -0.32 6.01
CA ALA A 155 10.39 -0.23 7.28
C ALA A 155 11.47 -1.31 7.38
N ALA A 156 11.15 -2.56 6.99
CA ALA A 156 12.08 -3.68 6.96
C ALA A 156 13.26 -3.46 5.98
N LEU A 157 12.96 -2.99 4.76
CA LEU A 157 13.99 -2.71 3.74
C LEU A 157 14.94 -1.57 4.18
N LEU A 158 14.39 -0.47 4.73
CA LEU A 158 15.21 0.63 5.24
C LEU A 158 16.09 0.15 6.39
N ALA A 159 15.52 -0.59 7.34
CA ALA A 159 16.27 -1.17 8.45
C ALA A 159 17.41 -2.08 7.96
N ALA A 160 17.17 -2.90 6.95
CA ALA A 160 18.21 -3.76 6.37
C ALA A 160 19.32 -2.95 5.70
N LYS A 161 18.97 -1.94 4.89
CA LYS A 161 19.98 -1.08 4.21
C LYS A 161 20.77 -0.21 5.17
N GLU A 162 20.16 0.20 6.30
CA GLU A 162 20.84 1.00 7.34
C GLU A 162 21.74 0.16 8.25
N ASN A 163 21.55 -1.18 8.32
CA ASN A 163 22.26 -2.06 9.26
C ASN A 163 23.05 -3.20 8.61
N SER A 164 23.03 -3.35 7.27
CA SER A 164 23.64 -4.48 6.58
C SER A 164 24.05 -4.13 5.15
N THR A 165 25.01 -4.88 4.64
CA THR A 165 25.39 -4.93 3.21
C THR A 165 25.08 -6.28 2.57
N LEU A 166 24.41 -7.17 3.29
CA LEU A 166 24.01 -8.47 2.77
C LEU A 166 22.97 -8.32 1.64
N PRO A 167 22.94 -9.25 0.69
CA PRO A 167 21.89 -9.30 -0.32
C PRO A 167 20.50 -9.39 0.33
N ILE A 168 19.52 -8.68 -0.26
CA ILE A 168 18.15 -8.61 0.26
C ILE A 168 17.19 -9.19 -0.78
N LEU A 169 16.52 -10.27 -0.43
CA LEU A 169 15.37 -10.80 -1.15
C LEU A 169 14.08 -10.35 -0.42
N ALA A 170 13.10 -9.85 -1.17
CA ALA A 170 11.85 -9.37 -0.58
C ALA A 170 10.62 -9.91 -1.34
N SER A 171 9.64 -10.41 -0.62
CA SER A 171 8.39 -10.89 -1.22
C SER A 171 7.16 -10.43 -0.45
N MET A 172 6.07 -10.33 -1.20
CA MET A 172 4.75 -10.05 -0.64
C MET A 172 3.77 -11.16 -0.98
N SER A 173 2.76 -11.28 -0.15
CA SER A 173 1.63 -12.19 -0.33
C SER A 173 0.43 -11.44 -0.88
N PHE A 174 -0.14 -11.95 -1.98
CA PHE A 174 -1.28 -11.35 -2.67
C PHE A 174 -2.49 -12.28 -2.61
N GLU A 175 -3.66 -11.68 -2.57
CA GLU A 175 -4.95 -12.38 -2.73
C GLU A 175 -5.25 -12.63 -4.21
N ALA A 176 -6.28 -13.45 -4.49
CA ALA A 176 -6.66 -13.85 -5.84
C ALA A 176 -6.95 -12.65 -6.78
N GLY A 177 -7.33 -11.50 -6.23
CA GLY A 177 -7.52 -10.24 -6.96
C GLY A 177 -6.22 -9.54 -7.39
N GLY A 178 -5.05 -10.07 -7.02
CA GLY A 178 -3.74 -9.47 -7.34
C GLY A 178 -3.43 -8.21 -6.54
N ARG A 179 -4.02 -8.11 -5.34
CA ARG A 179 -3.73 -7.09 -4.32
C ARG A 179 -3.43 -7.76 -2.99
N THR A 180 -2.68 -7.09 -2.14
CA THR A 180 -2.48 -7.55 -0.76
C THR A 180 -3.69 -7.20 0.09
N PHE A 181 -3.74 -7.70 1.32
CA PHE A 181 -4.78 -7.37 2.30
C PHE A 181 -4.94 -5.85 2.51
N THR A 182 -3.85 -5.08 2.51
CA THR A 182 -3.90 -3.60 2.61
C THR A 182 -4.13 -2.90 1.27
N GLY A 183 -4.35 -3.64 0.19
CA GLY A 183 -4.68 -3.12 -1.14
C GLY A 183 -3.49 -2.86 -2.06
N CYS A 184 -2.26 -3.20 -1.64
CA CYS A 184 -1.06 -2.99 -2.44
C CYS A 184 -1.12 -3.76 -3.76
N THR A 185 -0.76 -3.11 -4.86
CA THR A 185 -0.68 -3.75 -6.18
C THR A 185 0.69 -4.40 -6.42
N VAL A 186 0.74 -5.36 -7.33
CA VAL A 186 2.01 -5.99 -7.75
C VAL A 186 2.99 -4.95 -8.30
N GLU A 187 2.50 -3.98 -9.06
CA GLU A 187 3.32 -2.91 -9.66
C GLU A 187 3.84 -1.92 -8.62
N SER A 188 3.00 -1.57 -7.61
CA SER A 188 3.44 -0.70 -6.49
C SER A 188 4.53 -1.38 -5.67
N PHE A 189 4.37 -2.66 -5.38
CA PHE A 189 5.40 -3.46 -4.72
C PHE A 189 6.70 -3.48 -5.53
N ALA A 190 6.63 -3.82 -6.83
CA ALA A 190 7.79 -3.89 -7.70
C ALA A 190 8.57 -2.57 -7.75
N ALA A 191 7.86 -1.45 -7.98
CA ALA A 191 8.47 -0.13 -8.09
C ALA A 191 9.10 0.31 -6.75
N THR A 192 8.41 0.08 -5.63
CA THR A 192 8.85 0.51 -4.30
C THR A 192 10.01 -0.35 -3.78
N ALA A 193 9.88 -1.69 -3.81
CA ALA A 193 10.92 -2.57 -3.27
C ALA A 193 12.23 -2.49 -4.08
N ARG A 194 12.15 -2.45 -5.42
CA ARG A 194 13.32 -2.21 -6.28
C ARG A 194 13.95 -0.86 -5.98
N GLY A 195 13.15 0.19 -5.86
CA GLY A 195 13.61 1.55 -5.56
C GLY A 195 14.36 1.62 -4.23
N LEU A 196 13.84 0.98 -3.18
CA LEU A 196 14.44 0.89 -1.85
C LEU A 196 15.67 -0.02 -1.79
N GLY A 197 16.03 -0.67 -2.91
CA GLY A 197 17.27 -1.43 -3.03
C GLY A 197 17.16 -2.90 -2.60
N ALA A 198 16.00 -3.53 -2.71
CA ALA A 198 15.92 -4.99 -2.74
C ALA A 198 16.70 -5.51 -3.96
N ASP A 199 17.49 -6.57 -3.77
CA ASP A 199 18.31 -7.16 -4.83
C ASP A 199 17.53 -8.20 -5.65
N ALA A 200 16.48 -8.79 -5.06
CA ALA A 200 15.49 -9.62 -5.75
C ALA A 200 14.10 -9.42 -5.12
N ILE A 201 13.06 -9.54 -5.94
CA ILE A 201 11.67 -9.45 -5.45
C ILE A 201 10.87 -10.69 -5.87
N GLY A 202 9.83 -11.00 -5.08
CA GLY A 202 9.04 -12.19 -5.36
C GLY A 202 7.63 -12.15 -4.81
N ILE A 203 6.90 -13.22 -5.11
CA ILE A 203 5.58 -13.49 -4.56
C ILE A 203 5.62 -14.83 -3.84
N ASN A 204 5.14 -14.85 -2.60
CA ASN A 204 5.07 -16.09 -1.84
C ASN A 204 3.74 -16.21 -1.07
N CYS A 205 3.44 -17.44 -0.63
CA CYS A 205 2.31 -17.76 0.22
C CYS A 205 0.92 -17.46 -0.39
N SER A 206 -0.14 -17.49 0.43
CA SER A 206 -1.56 -17.27 0.16
C SER A 206 -2.19 -18.26 -0.82
N LEU A 207 -1.64 -18.42 -2.02
CA LEU A 207 -2.27 -19.11 -3.14
C LEU A 207 -1.37 -20.20 -3.73
N GLY A 208 -1.97 -21.08 -4.54
CA GLY A 208 -1.26 -22.09 -5.30
C GLY A 208 -0.58 -21.55 -6.57
N PRO A 209 0.21 -22.40 -7.28
CA PRO A 209 0.97 -21.98 -8.45
C PRO A 209 0.10 -21.43 -9.57
N LYS A 210 -1.09 -21.98 -9.79
CA LYS A 210 -1.99 -21.57 -10.88
C LYS A 210 -2.49 -20.14 -10.68
N GLU A 211 -2.87 -19.79 -9.46
CA GLU A 211 -3.40 -18.48 -9.08
C GLU A 211 -2.31 -17.42 -9.03
N ILE A 212 -1.09 -17.76 -8.60
CA ILE A 212 0.05 -16.83 -8.52
C ILE A 212 0.62 -16.52 -9.91
N PHE A 213 0.52 -17.41 -10.89
CA PHE A 213 1.17 -17.24 -12.18
C PHE A 213 0.87 -15.91 -12.90
N PRO A 214 -0.39 -15.44 -13.00
CA PRO A 214 -0.68 -14.14 -13.61
C PRO A 214 -0.01 -12.96 -12.88
N MET A 215 0.08 -13.02 -11.56
CA MET A 215 0.73 -11.99 -10.73
C MET A 215 2.25 -12.04 -10.88
N ALA A 216 2.84 -13.24 -10.92
CA ALA A 216 4.27 -13.42 -11.17
C ALA A 216 4.68 -12.89 -12.55
N LYS A 217 3.82 -13.05 -13.55
CA LYS A 217 4.02 -12.46 -14.89
C LYS A 217 4.00 -10.94 -14.84
N ARG A 218 3.00 -10.34 -14.18
CA ARG A 218 2.94 -8.87 -13.96
C ARG A 218 4.17 -8.36 -13.21
N LEU A 219 4.60 -9.08 -12.16
CA LEU A 219 5.82 -8.72 -11.40
C LEU A 219 7.05 -8.73 -12.31
N ALA A 220 7.20 -9.76 -13.13
CA ALA A 220 8.31 -9.89 -14.08
C ALA A 220 8.30 -8.79 -15.15
N GLU A 221 7.13 -8.36 -15.60
CA GLU A 221 6.93 -7.25 -16.56
C GLU A 221 7.15 -5.87 -15.94
N ALA A 222 7.02 -5.74 -14.61
CA ALA A 222 7.16 -4.47 -13.89
C ALA A 222 8.63 -4.09 -13.59
N VAL A 223 9.59 -4.98 -13.85
CA VAL A 223 11.01 -4.74 -13.57
C VAL A 223 11.88 -5.05 -14.79
N PRO A 224 13.12 -4.51 -14.88
CA PRO A 224 14.05 -4.83 -15.99
C PRO A 224 14.22 -6.33 -16.17
N GLY A 225 14.47 -6.76 -17.39
CA GLY A 225 14.70 -8.18 -17.70
C GLY A 225 15.84 -8.80 -16.92
N SER A 226 16.87 -8.02 -16.63
CA SER A 226 18.02 -8.41 -15.81
C SER A 226 17.75 -8.45 -14.30
N PHE A 227 16.63 -7.82 -13.82
CA PHE A 227 16.34 -7.78 -12.39
C PHE A 227 15.80 -9.12 -11.88
N PRO A 228 16.37 -9.67 -10.77
CA PRO A 228 16.01 -10.98 -10.24
C PRO A 228 14.58 -11.05 -9.70
N VAL A 229 13.78 -12.01 -10.18
CA VAL A 229 12.42 -12.29 -9.73
C VAL A 229 12.31 -13.73 -9.26
N PHE A 230 11.62 -13.97 -8.15
CA PHE A 230 11.40 -15.31 -7.59
C PHE A 230 9.96 -15.56 -7.19
N VAL A 231 9.59 -16.85 -6.98
CA VAL A 231 8.28 -17.27 -6.51
C VAL A 231 8.36 -18.43 -5.50
N LYS A 232 7.50 -18.40 -4.47
CA LYS A 232 7.31 -19.50 -3.49
C LYS A 232 5.81 -19.72 -3.25
N PRO A 233 5.05 -20.34 -4.19
CA PRO A 233 3.63 -20.63 -4.00
C PRO A 233 3.37 -21.63 -2.86
N ASN A 234 2.14 -21.63 -2.33
CA ASN A 234 1.65 -22.68 -1.44
C ASN A 234 1.35 -23.98 -2.21
N ALA A 235 1.24 -25.10 -1.52
CA ALA A 235 0.68 -26.35 -2.05
C ALA A 235 -0.85 -26.26 -2.22
N GLY A 236 -1.36 -25.13 -2.68
CA GLY A 236 -2.78 -24.80 -2.78
C GLY A 236 -3.38 -24.29 -1.48
N LEU A 237 -4.64 -24.62 -1.24
CA LEU A 237 -5.34 -24.23 -0.01
C LEU A 237 -5.33 -25.36 1.03
N PRO A 238 -5.40 -25.02 2.32
CA PRO A 238 -5.58 -26.03 3.37
C PRO A 238 -6.88 -26.78 3.14
N ARG A 239 -6.84 -28.11 3.31
CA ARG A 239 -8.04 -28.93 3.24
C ARG A 239 -8.93 -28.71 4.48
N ALA A 240 -10.23 -28.71 4.26
CA ALA A 240 -11.20 -28.49 5.31
C ALA A 240 -11.16 -29.54 6.44
N ASP A 241 -10.64 -30.74 6.16
CA ASP A 241 -10.48 -31.83 7.15
C ASP A 241 -9.18 -31.76 7.95
N GLY A 242 -8.35 -30.74 7.71
CA GLY A 242 -7.05 -30.59 8.37
C GLY A 242 -5.98 -31.58 7.91
N SER A 243 -6.25 -32.39 6.87
CA SER A 243 -5.31 -33.42 6.37
C SER A 243 -4.14 -32.87 5.54
N GLY A 244 -3.93 -31.56 5.55
CA GLY A 244 -2.86 -30.88 4.79
C GLY A 244 -3.42 -29.96 3.70
N TYR A 245 -2.74 -29.91 2.55
CA TYR A 245 -3.05 -29.03 1.43
C TYR A 245 -3.62 -29.82 0.24
N ASP A 246 -4.33 -29.14 -0.64
CA ASP A 246 -5.09 -29.79 -1.73
C ASP A 246 -4.24 -30.11 -2.99
N ILE A 247 -3.05 -29.55 -3.13
CA ILE A 247 -2.14 -29.80 -4.26
C ILE A 247 -1.05 -30.81 -3.91
N THR A 248 -0.99 -31.91 -4.68
CA THR A 248 0.08 -32.92 -4.53
C THR A 248 1.40 -32.45 -5.13
N PRO A 249 2.57 -33.03 -4.77
CA PRO A 249 3.87 -32.69 -5.35
C PRO A 249 3.89 -32.75 -6.89
N GLN A 250 3.26 -33.78 -7.48
CA GLN A 250 3.20 -33.99 -8.93
C GLN A 250 2.35 -32.91 -9.62
N LEU A 251 1.19 -32.57 -9.03
CA LEU A 251 0.32 -31.51 -9.54
C LEU A 251 0.98 -30.15 -9.42
N TYR A 252 1.68 -29.90 -8.31
CA TYR A 252 2.46 -28.68 -8.09
C TYR A 252 3.52 -28.49 -9.17
N ALA A 253 4.35 -29.52 -9.37
CA ALA A 253 5.38 -29.51 -10.41
C ALA A 253 4.81 -29.29 -11.81
N MET A 254 3.64 -29.87 -12.10
CA MET A 254 2.93 -29.63 -13.37
C MET A 254 2.48 -28.17 -13.51
N GLN A 255 1.89 -27.60 -12.46
CA GLN A 255 1.44 -26.20 -12.46
C GLN A 255 2.59 -25.19 -12.47
N MET A 256 3.78 -25.57 -12.02
CA MET A 256 4.99 -24.75 -12.07
C MET A 256 5.68 -24.73 -13.46
N LYS A 257 5.32 -25.61 -14.39
CA LYS A 257 5.92 -25.63 -15.74
C LYS A 257 5.80 -24.31 -16.51
N PRO A 258 4.67 -23.59 -16.52
CA PRO A 258 4.54 -22.29 -17.21
C PRO A 258 5.53 -21.24 -16.71
N TYR A 259 5.95 -21.31 -15.44
CA TYR A 259 6.92 -20.37 -14.86
C TYR A 259 8.31 -20.39 -15.51
N ARG A 260 8.64 -21.44 -16.28
CA ARG A 260 9.86 -21.49 -17.09
C ARG A 260 9.96 -20.33 -18.08
N GLU A 261 8.82 -19.89 -18.62
CA GLU A 261 8.75 -18.78 -19.58
C GLU A 261 9.10 -17.44 -18.93
N LEU A 262 8.97 -17.35 -17.60
CA LEU A 262 9.30 -16.13 -16.85
C LEU A 262 10.81 -15.98 -16.59
N ASN A 263 11.64 -16.98 -16.90
CA ASN A 263 13.09 -16.97 -16.66
C ASN A 263 13.44 -16.45 -15.26
N LEU A 264 12.80 -17.06 -14.26
CA LEU A 264 12.93 -16.66 -12.86
C LEU A 264 14.37 -16.84 -12.36
N PHE A 265 14.79 -15.93 -11.48
CA PHE A 265 16.01 -16.07 -10.70
C PHE A 265 15.94 -17.29 -9.78
N ALA A 266 14.82 -17.43 -9.06
CA ALA A 266 14.64 -18.55 -8.15
C ALA A 266 13.17 -19.00 -8.07
N ALA A 267 12.96 -20.27 -7.69
CA ALA A 267 11.65 -20.85 -7.45
C ALA A 267 11.69 -21.81 -6.25
N GLY A 268 10.63 -21.85 -5.47
CA GLY A 268 10.51 -22.73 -4.31
C GLY A 268 9.07 -22.99 -3.93
N GLY A 269 8.84 -23.28 -2.67
CA GLY A 269 7.53 -23.51 -2.11
C GLY A 269 7.34 -22.73 -0.80
N CYS A 270 6.11 -22.58 -0.36
CA CYS A 270 5.74 -22.02 0.93
C CYS A 270 4.86 -23.02 1.71
N CYS A 271 3.80 -22.58 2.34
CA CYS A 271 2.94 -23.45 3.14
C CYS A 271 2.45 -24.70 2.40
N GLY A 272 2.42 -25.84 3.09
CA GLY A 272 2.03 -27.14 2.53
C GLY A 272 3.09 -27.85 1.70
N THR A 273 4.20 -27.18 1.31
CA THR A 273 5.26 -27.84 0.55
C THR A 273 6.28 -28.55 1.44
N THR A 274 6.81 -29.65 0.94
CA THR A 274 7.80 -30.50 1.61
C THR A 274 9.03 -30.69 0.72
N PRO A 275 10.12 -31.32 1.18
CA PRO A 275 11.29 -31.61 0.33
C PRO A 275 10.95 -32.36 -0.97
N GLU A 276 9.89 -33.18 -1.01
CA GLU A 276 9.45 -33.87 -2.23
C GLU A 276 9.01 -32.85 -3.32
N PHE A 277 8.29 -31.80 -2.94
CA PHE A 277 7.91 -30.72 -3.88
C PHE A 277 9.13 -30.08 -4.50
N ILE A 278 10.14 -29.76 -3.68
CA ILE A 278 11.37 -29.12 -4.16
C ILE A 278 12.18 -30.06 -5.06
N GLN A 279 12.23 -31.33 -4.72
CA GLN A 279 12.90 -32.33 -5.55
C GLN A 279 12.30 -32.41 -6.96
N LEU A 280 10.97 -32.33 -7.08
CA LEU A 280 10.29 -32.31 -8.38
C LEU A 280 10.53 -30.99 -9.12
N LEU A 281 10.59 -29.85 -8.41
CA LEU A 281 10.93 -28.56 -9.02
C LEU A 281 12.32 -28.56 -9.64
N ASN A 282 13.27 -29.32 -9.10
CA ASN A 282 14.61 -29.46 -9.69
C ASN A 282 14.51 -29.97 -11.16
N GLY A 283 13.62 -30.94 -11.40
CA GLY A 283 13.31 -31.40 -12.75
C GLY A 283 12.61 -30.38 -13.63
N VAL A 284 11.70 -29.58 -13.04
CA VAL A 284 10.94 -28.54 -13.76
C VAL A 284 11.88 -27.42 -14.25
N PHE A 285 12.77 -26.95 -13.40
CA PHE A 285 13.67 -25.82 -13.71
C PHE A 285 15.07 -26.23 -14.23
N ALA A 286 15.30 -27.52 -14.46
CA ALA A 286 16.55 -27.98 -15.03
C ALA A 286 16.86 -27.27 -16.36
N GLY A 287 18.04 -26.64 -16.44
CA GLY A 287 18.49 -25.89 -17.60
C GLY A 287 17.77 -24.58 -17.90
N CYS A 288 16.86 -24.13 -17.02
CA CYS A 288 16.27 -22.79 -17.12
C CYS A 288 17.31 -21.75 -16.73
N LYS A 289 17.46 -20.72 -17.56
CA LYS A 289 18.39 -19.62 -17.31
C LYS A 289 17.62 -18.43 -16.72
N PRO A 290 18.12 -17.79 -15.67
CA PRO A 290 17.52 -16.57 -15.16
C PRO A 290 17.76 -15.40 -16.14
N GLY A 291 16.88 -14.39 -16.04
CA GLY A 291 16.97 -13.19 -16.86
C GLY A 291 16.11 -13.27 -18.12
N ARG A 292 15.45 -12.18 -18.36
CA ARG A 292 14.55 -11.95 -19.50
C ARG A 292 15.20 -10.95 -20.46
N PRO A 293 14.76 -10.87 -21.72
CA PRO A 293 15.15 -9.76 -22.58
C PRO A 293 14.80 -8.42 -21.91
N ASP A 294 15.73 -7.48 -21.95
CA ASP A 294 15.45 -6.13 -21.47
C ASP A 294 14.41 -5.47 -22.36
N HIS A 295 13.51 -4.74 -21.74
CA HIS A 295 12.49 -3.94 -22.38
C HIS A 295 12.57 -2.49 -21.86
N PRO A 296 12.13 -1.51 -22.64
CA PRO A 296 12.12 -0.14 -22.18
C PRO A 296 11.29 0.01 -20.91
N MET A 297 11.95 0.44 -19.83
CA MET A 297 11.27 0.64 -18.56
C MET A 297 10.33 1.84 -18.64
N LYS A 298 9.14 1.66 -18.09
CA LYS A 298 8.22 2.75 -17.87
C LYS A 298 8.59 3.49 -16.59
N SER A 299 8.46 4.81 -16.60
CA SER A 299 8.49 5.57 -15.36
C SER A 299 7.21 5.29 -14.58
N VAL A 300 7.34 4.79 -13.36
CA VAL A 300 6.21 4.46 -12.48
C VAL A 300 6.35 5.24 -11.20
N ILE A 301 5.32 6.01 -10.87
CA ILE A 301 5.15 6.70 -9.60
C ILE A 301 3.95 6.06 -8.90
N CYS A 302 4.07 5.70 -7.63
CA CYS A 302 3.00 4.97 -6.97
C CYS A 302 2.79 5.31 -5.50
N SER A 303 1.55 5.19 -5.08
CA SER A 303 1.15 4.88 -3.71
C SER A 303 1.04 3.35 -3.57
N PRO A 304 0.69 2.78 -2.41
CA PRO A 304 0.48 1.33 -2.30
C PRO A 304 -0.61 0.82 -3.26
N VAL A 305 -1.69 1.56 -3.38
CA VAL A 305 -2.92 1.12 -4.04
C VAL A 305 -3.08 1.62 -5.48
N SER A 306 -2.24 2.57 -5.91
CA SER A 306 -2.33 3.23 -7.22
C SER A 306 -0.97 3.42 -7.87
N CYS A 307 -0.84 2.97 -9.11
CA CYS A 307 0.34 3.18 -9.95
C CYS A 307 0.00 4.12 -11.10
N VAL A 308 0.81 5.15 -11.26
CA VAL A 308 0.77 6.08 -12.40
C VAL A 308 1.96 5.77 -13.31
N ASN A 309 1.66 5.23 -14.48
CA ASN A 309 2.64 5.12 -15.56
C ASN A 309 2.77 6.49 -16.24
N VAL A 310 3.95 7.09 -16.15
CA VAL A 310 4.25 8.35 -16.84
C VAL A 310 4.56 8.03 -18.31
N ASP A 311 3.49 7.74 -19.04
CA ASP A 311 3.52 7.45 -20.48
C ASP A 311 2.45 8.32 -21.17
N GLY A 312 2.82 9.53 -21.52
CA GLY A 312 1.95 10.58 -21.97
C GLY A 312 1.68 11.63 -20.90
N ILE A 313 0.73 12.52 -21.18
CA ILE A 313 0.48 13.62 -20.28
C ILE A 313 -0.14 13.14 -18.98
N THR A 314 0.52 13.50 -17.88
CA THR A 314 0.10 13.21 -16.52
C THR A 314 -0.14 14.52 -15.78
N VAL A 315 -1.32 14.66 -15.16
CA VAL A 315 -1.69 15.87 -14.42
C VAL A 315 -1.21 15.79 -12.98
N VAL A 316 -0.34 16.75 -12.61
CA VAL A 316 0.15 16.95 -11.24
C VAL A 316 -0.60 18.13 -10.63
N GLY A 317 -1.35 17.88 -9.57
CA GLY A 317 -2.18 18.90 -8.93
C GLY A 317 -1.37 19.89 -8.09
N GLU A 318 -1.46 21.20 -8.36
CA GLU A 318 -0.64 22.27 -7.76
C GLU A 318 -1.26 22.98 -6.54
N ARG A 319 -2.39 22.47 -6.00
CA ARG A 319 -3.14 23.26 -5.00
C ARG A 319 -2.55 23.19 -3.58
N ILE A 320 -1.83 22.12 -3.24
CA ILE A 320 -1.14 21.98 -1.95
C ILE A 320 0.22 22.68 -2.03
N ASN A 321 0.18 23.98 -2.16
CA ASN A 321 1.36 24.83 -2.27
C ASN A 321 1.01 26.24 -1.75
N PRO A 322 1.77 26.81 -0.78
CA PRO A 322 1.47 28.11 -0.17
C PRO A 322 1.75 29.30 -1.06
N THR A 323 2.46 29.15 -2.17
CA THR A 323 2.87 30.26 -3.04
C THR A 323 1.68 31.02 -3.58
N GLY A 324 1.56 32.32 -3.19
CA GLY A 324 0.46 33.19 -3.60
C GLY A 324 -0.92 32.89 -2.99
N LYS A 325 -1.02 31.93 -2.05
CA LYS A 325 -2.30 31.46 -1.47
C LYS A 325 -2.36 31.76 0.04
N LYS A 326 -2.82 32.97 0.41
CA LYS A 326 -2.86 33.45 1.80
C LYS A 326 -3.60 32.49 2.76
N ARG A 327 -4.77 31.96 2.34
CA ARG A 327 -5.53 31.02 3.17
C ARG A 327 -4.76 29.71 3.42
N PHE A 328 -4.05 29.18 2.40
CA PHE A 328 -3.24 27.98 2.55
C PHE A 328 -2.04 28.24 3.48
N GLN A 329 -1.36 29.40 3.34
CA GLN A 329 -0.29 29.79 4.27
C GLN A 329 -0.79 29.89 5.71
N GLN A 330 -2.01 30.43 5.92
CA GLN A 330 -2.62 30.47 7.24
C GLN A 330 -2.91 29.08 7.78
N ALA A 331 -3.49 28.20 6.96
CA ALA A 331 -3.75 26.80 7.33
C ALA A 331 -2.48 26.06 7.80
N LEU A 332 -1.35 26.25 7.10
CA LEU A 332 -0.09 25.66 7.49
C LEU A 332 0.42 26.19 8.84
N ARG A 333 0.31 27.52 9.09
CA ARG A 333 0.72 28.11 10.38
C ARG A 333 -0.15 27.68 11.54
N GLU A 334 -1.44 27.51 11.31
CA GLU A 334 -2.43 27.10 12.31
C GLU A 334 -2.55 25.58 12.46
N ASN A 335 -1.78 24.84 11.67
CA ASN A 335 -1.86 23.37 11.56
C ASN A 335 -3.29 22.89 11.22
N ASP A 336 -4.01 23.66 10.37
CA ASP A 336 -5.35 23.32 9.89
C ASP A 336 -5.23 22.20 8.83
N MET A 337 -5.04 20.98 9.30
CA MET A 337 -4.86 19.83 8.45
C MET A 337 -6.12 19.51 7.63
N ASN A 338 -7.31 19.83 8.15
CA ASN A 338 -8.56 19.62 7.41
C ASN A 338 -8.57 20.39 6.10
N TYR A 339 -8.16 21.66 6.12
CA TYR A 339 -8.10 22.46 4.91
C TYR A 339 -7.08 21.90 3.89
N VAL A 340 -5.95 21.37 4.37
CA VAL A 340 -4.95 20.70 3.49
C VAL A 340 -5.57 19.47 2.82
N LEU A 341 -6.28 18.63 3.59
CA LEU A 341 -6.94 17.43 3.09
C LEU A 341 -8.07 17.75 2.10
N GLU A 342 -8.87 18.80 2.37
CA GLU A 342 -9.88 19.28 1.42
C GLU A 342 -9.26 19.69 0.07
N GLN A 343 -8.12 20.39 0.09
CA GLN A 343 -7.41 20.74 -1.14
C GLN A 343 -6.93 19.48 -1.91
N ALA A 344 -6.50 18.44 -1.20
CA ALA A 344 -6.10 17.19 -1.81
C ALA A 344 -7.31 16.48 -2.45
N VAL A 345 -8.38 16.29 -1.69
CA VAL A 345 -9.60 15.61 -2.15
C VAL A 345 -10.20 16.31 -3.37
N SER A 346 -10.29 17.65 -3.33
CA SER A 346 -10.85 18.41 -4.46
C SER A 346 -10.03 18.22 -5.75
N GLN A 347 -8.71 18.07 -5.65
CA GLN A 347 -7.84 17.82 -6.81
C GLN A 347 -7.99 16.40 -7.36
N VAL A 348 -8.16 15.41 -6.48
CA VAL A 348 -8.48 14.03 -6.88
C VAL A 348 -9.77 14.00 -7.68
N GLU A 349 -10.83 14.65 -7.17
CA GLU A 349 -12.12 14.75 -7.86
C GLU A 349 -12.04 15.48 -9.20
N ALA A 350 -11.19 16.50 -9.29
CA ALA A 350 -10.96 17.24 -10.52
C ALA A 350 -10.17 16.45 -11.57
N GLY A 351 -9.54 15.31 -11.18
CA GLY A 351 -8.83 14.42 -12.10
C GLY A 351 -7.31 14.57 -12.09
N ALA A 352 -6.72 15.07 -10.99
CA ALA A 352 -5.29 14.93 -10.77
C ALA A 352 -4.89 13.45 -10.73
N GLN A 353 -3.66 13.16 -11.14
CA GLN A 353 -3.09 11.81 -11.12
C GLN A 353 -1.95 11.70 -10.09
N ILE A 354 -1.29 12.81 -9.79
CA ILE A 354 -0.26 12.97 -8.77
C ILE A 354 -0.58 14.27 -8.03
N LEU A 355 -0.25 14.39 -6.75
CA LEU A 355 -0.39 15.63 -5.99
C LEU A 355 0.99 16.20 -5.66
N ASP A 356 1.23 17.45 -6.06
CA ASP A 356 2.37 18.23 -5.63
C ASP A 356 2.16 18.75 -4.21
N VAL A 357 3.11 18.52 -3.31
CA VAL A 357 3.02 18.83 -1.88
C VAL A 357 4.17 19.73 -1.47
N ASN A 358 3.86 21.01 -1.30
CA ASN A 358 4.77 22.01 -0.77
C ASN A 358 4.19 22.64 0.50
N VAL A 359 4.96 22.62 1.58
CA VAL A 359 4.57 23.16 2.89
C VAL A 359 5.48 24.29 3.36
N GLY A 360 6.40 24.75 2.49
CA GLY A 360 7.36 25.81 2.75
C GLY A 360 6.69 27.19 2.87
N ALA A 361 6.36 27.60 4.10
CA ALA A 361 5.81 28.92 4.39
C ALA A 361 6.61 29.63 5.48
N PRO A 362 6.73 30.97 5.44
CA PRO A 362 7.42 31.68 6.51
C PRO A 362 6.79 31.42 7.89
N GLY A 363 7.64 31.03 8.84
CA GLY A 363 7.24 30.81 10.24
C GLY A 363 6.69 29.43 10.57
N VAL A 364 6.88 28.44 9.68
CA VAL A 364 6.58 27.02 9.94
C VAL A 364 7.87 26.20 10.10
N ASP A 365 7.80 25.12 10.84
CA ASP A 365 8.82 24.05 10.85
C ASP A 365 8.52 23.14 9.65
N GLU A 366 9.13 23.44 8.51
CA GLU A 366 8.89 22.75 7.26
C GLU A 366 9.18 21.24 7.31
N PRO A 367 10.32 20.77 7.90
CA PRO A 367 10.58 19.34 8.04
C PRO A 367 9.50 18.58 8.82
N ALA A 368 9.11 19.08 10.00
CA ALA A 368 8.08 18.45 10.82
C ALA A 368 6.70 18.48 10.12
N LEU A 369 6.38 19.60 9.48
CA LEU A 369 5.12 19.76 8.78
C LEU A 369 5.03 18.89 7.51
N MET A 370 6.13 18.72 6.75
CA MET A 370 6.18 17.81 5.60
C MET A 370 5.86 16.37 6.02
N GLU A 371 6.49 15.88 7.08
CA GLU A 371 6.19 14.55 7.63
C GLU A 371 4.71 14.40 8.00
N GLN A 372 4.16 15.39 8.72
CA GLN A 372 2.77 15.37 9.17
C GLN A 372 1.79 15.39 8.01
N VAL A 373 2.02 16.27 7.02
CA VAL A 373 1.16 16.41 5.84
C VAL A 373 1.21 15.15 4.98
N VAL A 374 2.40 14.56 4.75
CA VAL A 374 2.53 13.31 4.00
C VAL A 374 1.77 12.18 4.68
N LYS A 375 1.90 12.01 6.01
CA LYS A 375 1.12 11.02 6.77
C LYS A 375 -0.39 11.24 6.63
N ALA A 376 -0.84 12.48 6.77
CA ALA A 376 -2.26 12.83 6.67
C ALA A 376 -2.82 12.60 5.25
N LEU A 377 -2.10 13.00 4.21
CA LEU A 377 -2.52 12.82 2.82
C LEU A 377 -2.67 11.33 2.47
N GLN A 378 -1.70 10.49 2.83
CA GLN A 378 -1.74 9.05 2.53
C GLN A 378 -2.90 8.32 3.20
N SER A 379 -3.44 8.86 4.29
CA SER A 379 -4.60 8.26 4.95
C SER A 379 -5.93 8.56 4.25
N VAL A 380 -5.98 9.62 3.42
CA VAL A 380 -7.22 10.10 2.79
C VAL A 380 -7.22 9.91 1.28
N VAL A 381 -6.07 10.10 0.61
CA VAL A 381 -5.99 10.00 -0.85
C VAL A 381 -5.15 8.81 -1.29
N SER A 382 -5.56 8.19 -2.40
CA SER A 382 -4.86 7.06 -3.01
C SER A 382 -3.82 7.46 -4.07
N LEU A 383 -3.76 8.73 -4.45
CA LEU A 383 -2.82 9.20 -5.47
C LEU A 383 -1.39 9.25 -4.94
N PRO A 384 -0.39 9.01 -5.80
CA PRO A 384 1.00 9.23 -5.45
C PRO A 384 1.31 10.72 -5.26
N LEU A 385 2.39 11.00 -4.49
CA LEU A 385 2.81 12.34 -4.15
C LEU A 385 4.11 12.74 -4.84
N GLN A 386 4.20 14.03 -5.17
CA GLN A 386 5.42 14.75 -5.48
C GLN A 386 5.75 15.63 -4.27
N LEU A 387 6.92 15.42 -3.65
CA LEU A 387 7.36 16.18 -2.49
C LEU A 387 8.19 17.37 -2.97
N ASP A 388 7.68 18.57 -2.77
CA ASP A 388 8.26 19.84 -3.27
C ASP A 388 8.86 20.63 -2.10
N SER A 389 10.17 20.68 -2.06
CA SER A 389 10.94 21.49 -1.12
C SER A 389 12.36 21.76 -1.60
N SER A 390 12.92 22.91 -1.23
CA SER A 390 14.35 23.21 -1.35
C SER A 390 15.17 22.73 -0.13
N HIS A 391 14.51 22.28 0.95
CA HIS A 391 15.13 21.84 2.18
C HIS A 391 15.30 20.32 2.19
N ALA A 392 16.55 19.86 2.16
CA ALA A 392 16.83 18.42 2.12
C ALA A 392 16.26 17.67 3.34
N GLU A 393 16.25 18.29 4.53
CA GLU A 393 15.66 17.67 5.73
C GLU A 393 14.14 17.50 5.60
N ALA A 394 13.45 18.49 5.04
CA ALA A 394 12.01 18.38 4.78
C ALA A 394 11.71 17.26 3.78
N LEU A 395 12.50 17.16 2.71
CA LEU A 395 12.41 16.06 1.75
C LEU A 395 12.68 14.71 2.42
N GLU A 396 13.75 14.61 3.23
CA GLU A 396 14.08 13.34 3.89
C GLU A 396 12.98 12.88 4.84
N ARG A 397 12.43 13.77 5.67
CA ARG A 397 11.31 13.42 6.56
C ARG A 397 10.06 12.99 5.81
N GLY A 398 9.71 13.70 4.73
CA GLY A 398 8.60 13.30 3.86
C GLY A 398 8.83 11.95 3.19
N LEU A 399 10.03 11.75 2.61
CA LEU A 399 10.43 10.48 1.97
C LEU A 399 10.42 9.32 2.95
N ARG A 400 10.85 9.53 4.19
CA ARG A 400 10.91 8.50 5.22
C ARG A 400 9.55 7.88 5.49
N VAL A 401 8.51 8.69 5.57
CA VAL A 401 7.15 8.25 5.91
C VAL A 401 6.26 8.01 4.68
N TYR A 402 6.73 8.33 3.49
CA TYR A 402 5.93 8.10 2.28
C TYR A 402 5.89 6.60 1.93
N ASN A 403 4.70 6.04 1.78
CA ASN A 403 4.47 4.65 1.40
C ASN A 403 4.27 4.52 -0.11
N GLY A 404 5.29 4.09 -0.82
CA GLY A 404 5.30 3.98 -2.28
C GLY A 404 6.56 4.57 -2.90
N LYS A 405 6.48 4.90 -4.18
CA LYS A 405 7.55 5.56 -4.94
C LYS A 405 7.13 6.98 -5.32
N PRO A 406 7.65 8.03 -4.63
CA PRO A 406 7.31 9.43 -4.87
C PRO A 406 8.18 10.07 -5.94
N ILE A 407 7.87 11.33 -6.26
CA ILE A 407 8.76 12.26 -6.97
C ILE A 407 9.33 13.24 -5.96
N VAL A 408 10.63 13.55 -6.06
CA VAL A 408 11.30 14.65 -5.36
C VAL A 408 11.36 15.86 -6.29
N ASN A 409 10.81 16.97 -5.89
CA ASN A 409 10.86 18.28 -6.54
C ASN A 409 11.59 19.25 -5.57
N SER A 410 12.88 19.62 -5.73
CA SER A 410 13.69 19.36 -6.91
C SER A 410 15.19 19.44 -6.61
N VAL A 411 15.99 19.06 -7.60
CA VAL A 411 17.41 19.43 -7.68
C VAL A 411 17.60 20.48 -8.77
N ASN A 412 18.78 21.13 -8.82
CA ASN A 412 19.17 22.03 -9.88
C ASN A 412 20.60 21.72 -10.36
N GLY A 413 21.15 22.53 -11.29
CA GLY A 413 22.48 22.32 -11.85
C GLY A 413 23.65 22.70 -10.93
N GLU A 414 23.41 22.98 -9.65
CA GLU A 414 24.43 23.32 -8.65
C GLU A 414 24.96 22.05 -7.98
N PRO A 415 26.29 21.82 -7.96
CA PRO A 415 26.87 20.60 -7.41
C PRO A 415 26.44 20.34 -5.96
N GLU A 416 26.40 21.39 -5.13
CA GLU A 416 26.06 21.27 -3.70
C GLU A 416 24.63 20.78 -3.48
N VAL A 417 23.69 21.11 -4.38
CA VAL A 417 22.30 20.64 -4.33
C VAL A 417 22.22 19.18 -4.79
N LEU A 418 22.92 18.85 -5.88
CA LEU A 418 22.98 17.49 -6.42
C LEU A 418 23.58 16.51 -5.41
N GLU A 419 24.73 16.86 -4.79
CA GLU A 419 25.41 16.03 -3.78
C GLU A 419 24.55 15.81 -2.54
N LYS A 420 23.65 16.73 -2.21
CA LYS A 420 22.83 16.67 -0.98
C LYS A 420 21.52 15.89 -1.21
N ILE A 421 20.86 16.06 -2.35
CA ILE A 421 19.50 15.55 -2.58
C ILE A 421 19.49 14.22 -3.36
N LEU A 422 20.39 14.02 -4.34
CA LEU A 422 20.40 12.77 -5.13
C LEU A 422 20.62 11.50 -4.27
N PRO A 423 21.48 11.52 -3.23
CA PRO A 423 21.59 10.37 -2.30
C PRO A 423 20.28 10.06 -1.57
N LEU A 424 19.47 11.08 -1.22
CA LEU A 424 18.16 10.87 -0.62
C LEU A 424 17.20 10.20 -1.60
N CYS A 425 17.16 10.70 -2.85
CA CYS A 425 16.35 10.06 -3.90
C CYS A 425 16.73 8.59 -4.09
N LYS A 426 18.03 8.28 -4.10
CA LYS A 426 18.53 6.90 -4.21
C LYS A 426 18.15 6.06 -2.99
N LYS A 427 18.35 6.59 -1.75
CA LYS A 427 18.04 5.90 -0.49
C LYS A 427 16.57 5.47 -0.43
N TYR A 428 15.66 6.36 -0.83
CA TYR A 428 14.22 6.14 -0.74
C TYR A 428 13.56 5.68 -2.04
N GLY A 429 14.34 5.46 -3.09
CA GLY A 429 13.86 4.98 -4.38
C GLY A 429 12.97 5.97 -5.13
N ALA A 430 13.09 7.26 -4.86
CA ALA A 430 12.29 8.31 -5.47
C ALA A 430 12.75 8.67 -6.88
N ALA A 431 11.81 9.08 -7.74
CA ALA A 431 12.13 9.81 -8.95
C ALA A 431 12.51 11.26 -8.61
N VAL A 432 13.24 11.95 -9.50
CA VAL A 432 13.75 13.30 -9.24
C VAL A 432 13.43 14.28 -10.36
N VAL A 433 13.00 15.47 -9.99
CA VAL A 433 12.87 16.63 -10.88
C VAL A 433 14.17 17.43 -10.85
N GLY A 434 14.75 17.66 -12.02
CA GLY A 434 15.90 18.53 -12.22
C GLY A 434 15.48 19.86 -12.89
N LEU A 435 15.63 20.96 -12.18
CA LEU A 435 15.40 22.30 -12.72
C LEU A 435 16.56 22.71 -13.62
N ALA A 436 16.29 23.12 -14.86
CA ALA A 436 17.30 23.58 -15.83
C ALA A 436 17.82 24.97 -15.46
N ILE A 437 18.30 25.16 -14.23
CA ILE A 437 18.87 26.39 -13.66
C ILE A 437 20.17 26.07 -12.93
N ASP A 438 21.11 26.99 -12.94
CA ASP A 438 22.35 26.97 -12.16
C ASP A 438 22.66 28.35 -11.56
N LYS A 439 23.88 28.53 -11.01
CA LYS A 439 24.33 29.78 -10.39
C LYS A 439 24.21 31.01 -11.31
N ARG A 440 24.09 30.81 -12.62
CA ARG A 440 23.89 31.90 -13.60
C ARG A 440 22.42 32.31 -13.76
N GLY A 441 21.52 31.64 -13.04
CA GLY A 441 20.08 31.80 -13.21
C GLY A 441 19.51 31.00 -14.38
N ILE A 442 18.25 31.27 -14.73
CA ILE A 442 17.56 30.65 -15.87
C ILE A 442 18.14 31.23 -17.15
N GLN A 443 18.70 30.39 -18.01
CA GLN A 443 19.31 30.81 -19.24
C GLN A 443 18.25 31.17 -20.30
N PRO A 444 18.43 32.24 -21.09
CA PRO A 444 17.47 32.65 -22.09
C PRO A 444 17.39 31.70 -23.30
N LYS A 445 18.49 31.02 -23.65
CA LYS A 445 18.53 30.10 -24.79
C LYS A 445 18.18 28.66 -24.38
N ALA A 446 17.49 27.97 -25.27
CA ALA A 446 17.14 26.55 -25.10
C ALA A 446 18.37 25.66 -24.94
N GLU A 447 19.41 25.84 -25.74
CA GLU A 447 20.66 25.07 -25.72
C GLU A 447 21.35 25.12 -24.36
N ASP A 448 21.40 26.30 -23.73
CA ASP A 448 22.02 26.48 -22.43
C ASP A 448 21.23 25.77 -21.29
N ARG A 449 19.88 25.77 -21.37
CA ARG A 449 19.01 25.01 -20.45
C ARG A 449 19.22 23.51 -20.62
N VAL A 450 19.32 23.04 -21.88
CA VAL A 450 19.61 21.63 -22.18
C VAL A 450 20.99 21.22 -21.67
N ALA A 451 21.99 22.12 -21.72
CA ALA A 451 23.31 21.84 -21.15
C ALA A 451 23.26 21.65 -19.64
N VAL A 452 22.45 22.42 -18.90
CA VAL A 452 22.20 22.21 -17.46
C VAL A 452 21.47 20.89 -17.23
N ALA A 453 20.42 20.62 -18.00
CA ALA A 453 19.64 19.37 -17.92
C ALA A 453 20.53 18.13 -18.13
N ARG A 454 21.48 18.18 -19.07
CA ARG A 454 22.45 17.10 -19.32
C ARG A 454 23.32 16.82 -18.08
N ARG A 455 23.86 17.86 -17.45
CA ARG A 455 24.66 17.71 -16.21
C ARG A 455 23.85 17.08 -15.08
N ILE A 456 22.59 17.52 -14.90
CA ILE A 456 21.70 16.94 -13.88
C ILE A 456 21.44 15.45 -14.17
N LYS A 457 21.14 15.11 -15.44
CA LYS A 457 20.96 13.72 -15.88
C LYS A 457 22.19 12.87 -15.55
N GLU A 458 23.38 13.34 -15.94
CA GLU A 458 24.64 12.62 -15.71
C GLU A 458 24.90 12.41 -14.21
N ALA A 459 24.68 13.43 -13.38
CA ALA A 459 24.82 13.33 -11.93
C ALA A 459 23.81 12.36 -11.32
N ALA A 460 22.56 12.38 -11.76
CA ALA A 460 21.52 11.47 -11.28
C ALA A 460 21.82 9.99 -11.65
N LEU A 461 22.28 9.74 -12.89
CA LEU A 461 22.72 8.42 -13.31
C LEU A 461 23.93 7.93 -12.49
N ALA A 462 24.91 8.81 -12.24
CA ALA A 462 26.08 8.49 -11.41
C ALA A 462 25.70 8.17 -9.96
N ALA A 463 24.65 8.83 -9.43
CA ALA A 463 24.08 8.50 -8.10
C ALA A 463 23.26 7.19 -8.10
N GLY A 464 23.08 6.54 -9.26
CA GLY A 464 22.35 5.28 -9.40
C GLY A 464 20.83 5.43 -9.49
N ILE A 465 20.32 6.62 -9.87
CA ILE A 465 18.92 6.84 -10.21
C ILE A 465 18.72 6.42 -11.67
N PRO A 466 17.77 5.51 -11.98
CA PRO A 466 17.57 5.04 -13.35
C PRO A 466 16.99 6.15 -14.24
N GLN A 467 17.29 6.09 -15.54
CA GLN A 467 16.94 7.12 -16.50
C GLN A 467 15.44 7.39 -16.58
N GLU A 468 14.62 6.37 -16.42
CA GLU A 468 13.16 6.49 -16.40
C GLU A 468 12.62 7.33 -15.24
N ASP A 469 13.41 7.54 -14.19
CA ASP A 469 13.04 8.28 -12.98
C ASP A 469 13.63 9.70 -12.93
N ILE A 470 14.21 10.17 -14.04
CA ILE A 470 14.76 11.52 -14.18
C ILE A 470 13.79 12.38 -15.00
N TYR A 471 13.27 13.41 -14.36
CA TYR A 471 12.38 14.41 -14.96
C TYR A 471 13.11 15.74 -15.07
N ILE A 472 12.97 16.44 -16.19
CA ILE A 472 13.58 17.77 -16.37
C ILE A 472 12.48 18.83 -16.49
N ASP A 473 12.56 19.85 -15.65
CA ASP A 473 11.80 21.10 -15.77
C ASP A 473 12.66 22.15 -16.46
N CYS A 474 12.28 22.50 -17.70
CA CYS A 474 12.95 23.53 -18.49
C CYS A 474 12.59 24.95 -18.02
N LEU A 475 11.80 25.10 -16.98
CA LEU A 475 11.38 26.35 -16.32
C LEU A 475 10.52 27.27 -17.18
N THR A 476 9.28 27.41 -16.76
CA THR A 476 8.32 28.32 -17.37
C THR A 476 8.53 29.73 -16.84
N LEU A 477 9.02 30.64 -17.66
CA LEU A 477 9.10 32.05 -17.36
C LEU A 477 7.78 32.76 -17.67
N THR A 478 7.48 33.81 -16.93
CA THR A 478 6.23 34.54 -17.13
C THR A 478 6.29 35.39 -18.42
N ALA A 479 5.30 35.22 -19.30
CA ALA A 479 5.21 35.95 -20.56
C ALA A 479 5.07 37.46 -20.37
N SER A 480 4.59 37.92 -19.19
CA SER A 480 4.50 39.36 -18.91
C SER A 480 5.86 40.05 -18.76
N ALA A 481 6.90 39.33 -18.36
CA ALA A 481 8.25 39.89 -18.17
C ALA A 481 9.25 39.42 -19.21
N GLN A 482 9.11 38.21 -19.76
CA GLN A 482 10.10 37.57 -20.64
C GLN A 482 9.42 36.85 -21.81
N GLN A 483 8.60 37.58 -22.55
CA GLN A 483 7.79 37.05 -23.66
C GLN A 483 8.65 36.39 -24.76
N GLN A 484 9.84 36.89 -25.03
CA GLN A 484 10.78 36.36 -26.03
C GLN A 484 11.33 34.96 -25.63
N ASP A 485 11.33 34.60 -24.33
CA ASP A 485 11.95 33.38 -23.83
C ASP A 485 10.94 32.23 -23.73
N VAL A 486 9.67 32.48 -24.05
CA VAL A 486 8.61 31.44 -23.97
C VAL A 486 8.90 30.28 -24.92
N LEU A 487 9.30 30.57 -26.16
CA LEU A 487 9.62 29.53 -27.15
C LEU A 487 10.87 28.74 -26.76
N ALA A 488 11.87 29.40 -26.16
CA ALA A 488 13.07 28.70 -25.66
C ALA A 488 12.72 27.60 -24.61
N THR A 489 11.67 27.79 -23.79
CA THR A 489 11.18 26.74 -22.89
C THR A 489 10.63 25.53 -23.67
N VAL A 490 9.83 25.79 -24.72
CA VAL A 490 9.23 24.74 -25.55
C VAL A 490 10.30 23.97 -26.34
N GLU A 491 11.29 24.69 -26.90
CA GLU A 491 12.42 24.11 -27.63
C GLU A 491 13.32 23.27 -26.72
N ALA A 492 13.66 23.79 -25.52
CA ALA A 492 14.46 23.07 -24.54
C ALA A 492 13.75 21.79 -24.09
N LEU A 493 12.44 21.83 -23.85
CA LEU A 493 11.63 20.69 -23.49
C LEU A 493 11.66 19.63 -24.60
N HIS A 494 11.47 20.03 -25.86
CA HIS A 494 11.53 19.12 -26.99
C HIS A 494 12.90 18.43 -27.09
N THR A 495 13.98 19.19 -26.94
CA THR A 495 15.34 18.65 -26.99
C THR A 495 15.63 17.72 -25.82
N CYS A 496 15.20 18.05 -24.60
CA CYS A 496 15.33 17.16 -23.44
C CYS A 496 14.60 15.83 -23.69
N LYS A 497 13.40 15.89 -24.28
CA LYS A 497 12.62 14.70 -24.60
C LYS A 497 13.27 13.83 -25.67
N THR A 498 13.68 14.42 -26.77
CA THR A 498 14.12 13.70 -27.98
C THR A 498 15.60 13.33 -27.97
N GLU A 499 16.47 14.22 -27.46
CA GLU A 499 17.93 13.99 -27.50
C GLU A 499 18.48 13.45 -26.17
N LEU A 500 18.00 13.96 -25.02
CA LEU A 500 18.45 13.45 -23.73
C LEU A 500 17.68 12.19 -23.32
N GLY A 501 16.50 11.94 -23.90
CA GLY A 501 15.67 10.77 -23.61
C GLY A 501 15.17 10.73 -22.17
N VAL A 502 15.03 11.88 -21.50
CA VAL A 502 14.49 12.01 -20.15
C VAL A 502 13.00 12.31 -20.18
N ARG A 503 12.33 12.15 -19.04
CA ARG A 503 10.97 12.64 -18.86
C ARG A 503 10.99 14.15 -18.64
N THR A 504 9.87 14.80 -18.96
CA THR A 504 9.75 16.27 -18.85
C THR A 504 8.59 16.65 -17.94
N ILE A 505 8.77 17.73 -17.21
CA ILE A 505 7.79 18.28 -16.29
C ILE A 505 7.80 19.81 -16.40
N LEU A 506 6.66 20.47 -16.22
CA LEU A 506 6.57 21.94 -16.19
C LEU A 506 5.52 22.44 -15.22
N GLY A 507 5.84 23.50 -14.49
CA GLY A 507 4.88 24.38 -13.83
C GLY A 507 4.16 25.26 -14.84
N VAL A 508 3.07 24.75 -15.45
CA VAL A 508 2.40 25.40 -16.59
C VAL A 508 1.81 26.76 -16.23
N SER A 509 1.23 26.88 -15.04
CA SER A 509 0.52 28.09 -14.61
C SER A 509 1.41 29.32 -14.44
N ASN A 510 2.74 29.15 -14.43
CA ASN A 510 3.71 30.26 -14.30
C ASN A 510 3.71 31.21 -15.51
N ILE A 511 3.39 30.68 -16.70
CA ILE A 511 3.41 31.45 -17.95
C ILE A 511 2.58 32.75 -17.90
N SER A 512 1.51 32.74 -17.16
CA SER A 512 0.48 33.78 -17.16
C SER A 512 0.51 34.72 -15.95
N PHE A 513 1.52 34.63 -15.06
CA PHE A 513 1.59 35.54 -13.92
C PHE A 513 1.61 37.02 -14.36
N GLY A 514 0.77 37.82 -13.67
CA GLY A 514 0.63 39.24 -13.94
C GLY A 514 -0.25 39.57 -15.15
N LEU A 515 -0.81 38.60 -15.87
CA LEU A 515 -1.67 38.82 -17.03
C LEU A 515 -3.13 38.53 -16.71
N PRO A 516 -4.09 39.24 -17.34
CA PRO A 516 -5.52 38.98 -17.17
C PRO A 516 -5.93 37.69 -17.91
N CYS A 517 -7.10 37.13 -17.59
CA CYS A 517 -7.66 35.93 -18.24
C CYS A 517 -6.67 34.78 -18.38
N ARG A 518 -5.95 34.47 -17.29
CA ARG A 518 -4.81 33.55 -17.24
C ARG A 518 -5.11 32.19 -17.88
N THR A 519 -6.33 31.74 -17.84
CA THR A 519 -6.76 30.44 -18.37
C THR A 519 -6.46 30.28 -19.86
N TYR A 520 -6.67 31.33 -20.64
CA TYR A 520 -6.40 31.29 -22.10
C TYR A 520 -4.91 31.04 -22.39
N LEU A 521 -4.04 31.74 -21.66
CA LEU A 521 -2.59 31.60 -21.83
C LEU A 521 -2.13 30.23 -21.31
N ASN A 522 -2.60 29.82 -20.14
CA ASN A 522 -2.25 28.52 -19.55
C ASN A 522 -2.65 27.37 -20.47
N THR A 523 -3.87 27.39 -21.02
CA THR A 523 -4.38 26.33 -21.90
C THR A 523 -3.61 26.26 -23.22
N THR A 524 -3.32 27.44 -23.81
CA THR A 524 -2.54 27.51 -25.06
C THR A 524 -1.11 27.02 -24.83
N PHE A 525 -0.43 27.51 -23.79
CA PHE A 525 0.93 27.10 -23.46
C PHE A 525 1.02 25.61 -23.12
N LEU A 526 0.06 25.09 -22.35
CA LEU A 526 -0.05 23.66 -22.06
C LEU A 526 -0.11 22.84 -23.36
N THR A 527 -0.93 23.25 -24.32
CA THR A 527 -1.04 22.54 -25.61
C THR A 527 0.26 22.58 -26.40
N MET A 528 0.97 23.73 -26.44
CA MET A 528 2.29 23.82 -27.03
C MET A 528 3.32 22.90 -26.36
N ALA A 529 3.36 22.91 -25.02
CA ALA A 529 4.26 22.08 -24.25
C ALA A 529 3.97 20.57 -24.42
N MET A 530 2.70 20.17 -24.44
CA MET A 530 2.29 18.79 -24.72
C MET A 530 2.76 18.32 -26.10
N TYR A 531 2.61 19.17 -27.12
CA TYR A 531 3.08 18.86 -28.46
C TYR A 531 4.62 18.77 -28.55
N ALA A 532 5.33 19.56 -27.75
CA ALA A 532 6.79 19.51 -27.65
C ALA A 532 7.29 18.28 -26.85
N GLY A 533 6.41 17.53 -26.17
CA GLY A 533 6.76 16.29 -25.48
C GLY A 533 6.68 16.36 -23.95
N LEU A 534 5.87 17.28 -23.39
CA LEU A 534 5.61 17.33 -21.95
C LEU A 534 4.97 16.01 -21.45
N ASP A 535 5.56 15.43 -20.38
CA ASP A 535 5.05 14.24 -19.72
C ASP A 535 4.21 14.57 -18.48
N LEU A 536 4.65 15.50 -17.63
CA LEU A 536 3.97 15.89 -16.41
C LEU A 536 3.64 17.39 -16.43
N ALA A 537 2.36 17.71 -16.26
CA ALA A 537 1.89 19.10 -16.16
C ALA A 537 1.53 19.42 -14.71
N ILE A 538 2.33 20.24 -14.03
CA ILE A 538 1.97 20.83 -12.74
C ILE A 538 0.99 21.95 -13.03
N MET A 539 -0.28 21.75 -12.67
CA MET A 539 -1.38 22.64 -13.02
C MET A 539 -2.54 22.52 -12.04
N ASN A 540 -3.47 23.46 -12.11
CA ASN A 540 -4.71 23.36 -11.37
C ASN A 540 -5.71 22.43 -12.10
N PRO A 541 -5.98 21.22 -11.58
CA PRO A 541 -6.90 20.30 -12.24
C PRO A 541 -8.36 20.76 -12.21
N SER A 542 -8.71 21.74 -11.35
CA SER A 542 -10.05 22.36 -11.33
C SER A 542 -10.27 23.36 -12.49
N SER A 543 -9.24 23.67 -13.30
CA SER A 543 -9.44 24.45 -14.54
C SER A 543 -9.97 23.53 -15.62
N GLU A 544 -11.25 23.69 -15.93
CA GLU A 544 -11.93 22.87 -16.93
C GLU A 544 -11.31 23.01 -18.31
N GLU A 545 -10.91 24.21 -18.69
CA GLU A 545 -10.30 24.47 -20.01
C GLU A 545 -8.94 23.78 -20.16
N MET A 546 -8.13 23.75 -19.09
CA MET A 546 -6.85 23.06 -19.11
C MET A 546 -7.05 21.54 -19.15
N MET A 547 -7.99 21.01 -18.34
CA MET A 547 -8.32 19.59 -18.38
C MET A 547 -8.92 19.18 -19.74
N ALA A 548 -9.79 20.01 -20.32
CA ALA A 548 -10.33 19.77 -21.67
C ALA A 548 -9.21 19.71 -22.72
N ALA A 549 -8.20 20.56 -22.64
CA ALA A 549 -7.05 20.50 -23.53
C ALA A 549 -6.27 19.18 -23.38
N VAL A 550 -6.09 18.66 -22.17
CA VAL A 550 -5.43 17.38 -21.93
C VAL A 550 -6.22 16.22 -22.55
N TYR A 551 -7.53 16.15 -22.31
CA TYR A 551 -8.37 15.09 -22.86
C TYR A 551 -8.44 15.17 -24.40
N ALA A 552 -8.65 16.35 -24.95
CA ALA A 552 -8.67 16.58 -26.40
C ALA A 552 -7.34 16.22 -27.06
N TYR A 553 -6.21 16.62 -26.46
CA TYR A 553 -4.88 16.29 -26.94
C TYR A 553 -4.66 14.77 -27.01
N ASN A 554 -5.03 14.01 -25.96
CA ASN A 554 -4.89 12.56 -25.95
C ASN A 554 -5.71 11.88 -27.07
N VAL A 555 -6.90 12.38 -27.40
CA VAL A 555 -7.68 11.92 -28.56
C VAL A 555 -6.92 12.18 -29.87
N LEU A 556 -6.43 13.43 -30.05
CA LEU A 556 -5.78 13.86 -31.31
C LEU A 556 -4.47 13.11 -31.59
N ILE A 557 -3.74 12.67 -30.57
CA ILE A 557 -2.50 11.90 -30.73
C ILE A 557 -2.71 10.39 -30.59
N ASN A 558 -3.98 9.92 -30.63
CA ASN A 558 -4.37 8.50 -30.55
C ASN A 558 -3.91 7.80 -29.27
N ARG A 559 -3.93 8.51 -28.13
CA ARG A 559 -3.68 7.93 -26.79
C ARG A 559 -4.95 7.62 -25.99
N ASP A 560 -6.10 8.05 -26.50
CA ASP A 560 -7.42 7.68 -26.00
C ASP A 560 -8.16 6.88 -27.09
N PRO A 561 -7.92 5.55 -27.18
CA PRO A 561 -8.52 4.70 -28.19
C PRO A 561 -10.05 4.81 -28.19
N GLN A 562 -10.64 5.00 -29.36
CA GLN A 562 -12.08 5.21 -29.54
C GLN A 562 -12.63 6.43 -28.77
N SER A 563 -11.76 7.33 -28.31
CA SER A 563 -12.11 8.53 -27.51
C SER A 563 -12.91 8.21 -26.23
N THR A 564 -12.68 7.03 -25.67
CA THR A 564 -13.48 6.49 -24.54
C THR A 564 -13.47 7.43 -23.33
N LYS A 565 -12.29 7.85 -22.86
CA LYS A 565 -12.15 8.75 -21.70
C LYS A 565 -12.72 10.15 -21.99
N TYR A 566 -12.53 10.64 -23.22
CA TYR A 566 -13.09 11.92 -23.63
C TYR A 566 -14.62 11.87 -23.63
N ILE A 567 -15.21 10.81 -24.20
CA ILE A 567 -16.65 10.62 -24.26
C ILE A 567 -17.22 10.47 -22.82
N GLU A 568 -16.63 9.62 -21.98
CA GLU A 568 -17.05 9.44 -20.58
C GLU A 568 -17.13 10.77 -19.83
N ARG A 569 -16.12 11.63 -20.02
CA ARG A 569 -16.08 12.92 -19.33
C ARG A 569 -17.03 13.98 -19.89
N TYR A 570 -17.25 13.99 -21.21
CA TYR A 570 -17.92 15.11 -21.90
C TYR A 570 -19.28 14.77 -22.54
N ALA A 571 -19.69 13.50 -22.64
CA ALA A 571 -20.93 13.09 -23.30
C ALA A 571 -22.19 13.79 -22.76
N ASN A 572 -22.24 14.03 -21.46
CA ASN A 572 -23.37 14.66 -20.78
C ASN A 572 -23.19 16.17 -20.54
N ARG A 573 -22.11 16.76 -21.00
CA ARG A 573 -21.85 18.20 -20.83
C ARG A 573 -22.45 19.00 -22.00
N VAL A 574 -23.30 19.94 -21.64
CA VAL A 574 -23.82 20.93 -22.59
C VAL A 574 -22.83 22.09 -22.66
N PRO A 575 -22.30 22.47 -23.86
CA PRO A 575 -21.45 23.66 -24.00
C PRO A 575 -22.12 24.88 -23.37
N ALA A 576 -21.33 25.75 -22.71
CA ALA A 576 -21.85 26.93 -22.03
C ALA A 576 -22.73 27.82 -22.94
N SER A 577 -22.43 27.88 -24.24
CA SER A 577 -23.25 28.55 -25.27
C SER A 577 -24.64 27.90 -25.47
N ALA A 578 -24.74 26.59 -25.31
CA ALA A 578 -26.01 25.85 -25.39
C ALA A 578 -26.75 25.80 -24.04
N ALA A 579 -26.02 25.91 -22.91
CA ALA A 579 -26.61 26.01 -21.58
C ALA A 579 -27.37 27.34 -21.40
N LEU A 580 -26.85 28.45 -21.92
CA LEU A 580 -27.56 29.74 -21.97
C LEU A 580 -28.83 29.70 -22.82
N ALA A 581 -28.82 28.95 -23.94
CA ALA A 581 -30.00 28.74 -24.77
C ALA A 581 -31.03 27.77 -24.13
N LYS A 582 -30.57 26.77 -23.37
CA LYS A 582 -31.43 25.82 -22.63
C LYS A 582 -31.96 26.38 -21.33
N ALA A 583 -31.26 27.25 -20.62
CA ALA A 583 -31.72 27.90 -19.42
C ALA A 583 -32.93 28.82 -19.70
N ALA A 584 -33.08 29.31 -20.93
CA ALA A 584 -34.26 30.02 -21.42
C ALA A 584 -35.46 29.08 -21.74
N GLN A 585 -35.25 27.76 -21.87
CA GLN A 585 -36.28 26.79 -22.25
C GLN A 585 -36.56 25.70 -21.21
N ALA A 586 -35.73 25.51 -20.18
CA ALA A 586 -35.84 24.37 -19.25
C ALA A 586 -36.30 24.76 -17.85
N ALA A 587 -37.54 25.30 -17.76
CA ALA A 587 -38.31 25.24 -16.50
C ALA A 587 -39.05 23.92 -16.33
N THR A 588 -38.75 22.86 -17.10
CA THR A 588 -39.37 21.53 -16.97
C THR A 588 -38.43 20.42 -17.42
N VAL A 589 -38.33 19.43 -16.56
CA VAL A 589 -37.78 18.06 -16.73
C VAL A 589 -36.37 17.84 -16.17
N ALA A 590 -36.37 17.26 -14.97
CA ALA A 590 -35.29 16.52 -14.35
C ALA A 590 -35.31 15.05 -14.81
N GLN A 591 -34.14 14.44 -14.73
CA GLN A 591 -33.80 13.01 -14.65
C GLN A 591 -33.06 12.40 -15.85
N SER A 592 -31.80 12.00 -15.64
CA SER A 592 -31.41 10.59 -15.46
C SER A 592 -29.90 10.38 -15.56
N GLY A 593 -29.29 9.64 -14.61
CA GLY A 593 -28.20 8.70 -14.82
C GLY A 593 -26.75 9.20 -14.68
N GLY A 594 -26.32 9.49 -13.48
CA GLY A 594 -24.95 9.45 -12.98
C GLY A 594 -25.00 8.79 -11.60
N GLU A 595 -23.87 8.30 -11.07
CA GLU A 595 -23.79 7.90 -9.65
C GLU A 595 -24.59 8.91 -8.81
N ALA A 596 -25.49 8.41 -7.96
CA ALA A 596 -26.42 9.26 -7.20
C ALA A 596 -25.60 10.31 -6.43
N GLU A 597 -25.54 11.55 -6.91
CA GLU A 597 -25.01 12.64 -6.13
C GLU A 597 -25.80 12.68 -4.84
N LEU A 598 -25.12 12.53 -3.71
CA LEU A 598 -25.70 12.72 -2.39
C LEU A 598 -26.34 14.10 -2.36
N SER A 599 -27.65 14.14 -2.33
CA SER A 599 -28.45 15.38 -2.32
C SER A 599 -29.27 15.46 -1.05
N GLY A 600 -29.52 16.67 -0.55
CA GLY A 600 -30.29 16.86 0.65
C GLY A 600 -29.50 17.46 1.82
N PRO A 601 -30.14 17.69 2.96
CA PRO A 601 -29.52 18.42 4.10
C PRO A 601 -28.33 17.63 4.73
N TYR A 602 -28.29 16.32 4.60
CA TYR A 602 -27.26 15.46 5.18
C TYR A 602 -26.07 15.19 4.23
N ALA A 603 -26.19 15.56 2.95
CA ALA A 603 -25.18 15.31 1.95
C ALA A 603 -23.76 15.80 2.33
N PRO A 604 -23.57 16.98 2.94
CA PRO A 604 -22.24 17.43 3.38
C PRO A 604 -21.63 16.49 4.44
N LEU A 605 -22.41 16.06 5.42
CA LEU A 605 -21.96 15.12 6.45
C LEU A 605 -21.63 13.76 5.87
N MET A 606 -22.50 13.20 5.03
CA MET A 606 -22.29 11.92 4.37
C MET A 606 -21.01 11.93 3.52
N LYS A 607 -20.77 13.02 2.79
CA LYS A 607 -19.59 13.23 1.96
C LYS A 607 -18.30 13.35 2.80
N ALA A 608 -18.37 14.01 3.95
CA ALA A 608 -17.25 14.10 4.88
C ALA A 608 -16.90 12.75 5.48
N VAL A 609 -17.89 11.93 5.82
CA VAL A 609 -17.68 10.54 6.29
C VAL A 609 -17.09 9.68 5.18
N GLU A 610 -17.69 9.66 3.99
CA GLU A 610 -17.22 8.90 2.84
C GLU A 610 -15.74 9.18 2.52
N LYS A 611 -15.32 10.43 2.65
CA LYS A 611 -13.96 10.89 2.35
C LYS A 611 -12.99 10.81 3.53
N GLY A 612 -13.43 10.36 4.68
CA GLY A 612 -12.61 10.23 5.87
C GLY A 612 -12.17 11.55 6.51
N LEU A 613 -12.90 12.64 6.27
CA LEU A 613 -12.62 13.99 6.76
C LEU A 613 -13.17 14.19 8.18
N LYS A 614 -12.43 13.72 9.20
CA LYS A 614 -12.85 13.69 10.61
C LYS A 614 -13.35 15.05 11.14
N GLY A 615 -12.56 16.11 10.90
CA GLY A 615 -12.88 17.45 11.40
C GLY A 615 -14.13 18.03 10.74
N GLU A 616 -14.29 17.82 9.45
CA GLU A 616 -15.46 18.25 8.70
C GLU A 616 -16.71 17.47 9.12
N ALA A 617 -16.60 16.13 9.28
CA ALA A 617 -17.70 15.31 9.78
C ALA A 617 -18.20 15.79 11.16
N ALA A 618 -17.28 16.08 12.09
CA ALA A 618 -17.65 16.65 13.40
C ALA A 618 -18.30 18.04 13.29
N ALA A 619 -17.75 18.92 12.42
CA ALA A 619 -18.29 20.26 12.22
C ALA A 619 -19.69 20.24 11.60
N GLN A 620 -19.91 19.44 10.55
CA GLN A 620 -21.22 19.27 9.91
C GLN A 620 -22.25 18.66 10.89
N THR A 621 -21.82 17.70 11.70
CA THR A 621 -22.67 17.11 12.74
C THR A 621 -23.10 18.15 13.75
N ARG A 622 -22.20 19.00 14.27
CA ARG A 622 -22.55 20.07 15.21
C ARG A 622 -23.55 21.06 14.59
N ALA A 623 -23.33 21.47 13.36
CA ALA A 623 -24.23 22.38 12.65
C ALA A 623 -25.63 21.76 12.46
N LEU A 624 -25.72 20.50 12.11
CA LEU A 624 -26.97 19.77 11.94
C LEU A 624 -27.72 19.56 13.28
N LEU A 625 -26.98 19.32 14.37
CA LEU A 625 -27.55 19.16 15.71
C LEU A 625 -28.24 20.40 16.26
N GLU A 626 -28.04 21.58 15.67
CA GLU A 626 -28.79 22.81 16.01
C GLU A 626 -30.27 22.74 15.56
N THR A 627 -30.57 21.97 14.52
CA THR A 627 -31.89 21.93 13.87
C THR A 627 -32.48 20.53 13.74
N LYS A 628 -31.68 19.48 13.96
CA LYS A 628 -32.04 18.07 13.76
C LYS A 628 -31.88 17.26 15.05
N GLU A 629 -32.71 16.21 15.18
CA GLU A 629 -32.59 15.30 16.29
C GLU A 629 -31.34 14.39 16.15
N PRO A 630 -30.62 14.10 17.24
CA PRO A 630 -29.37 13.33 17.20
C PRO A 630 -29.50 11.96 16.54
N LEU A 631 -30.60 11.23 16.80
CA LEU A 631 -30.82 9.90 16.22
C LEU A 631 -31.14 9.97 14.72
N GLU A 632 -31.80 11.03 14.26
CA GLU A 632 -32.07 11.27 12.83
C GLU A 632 -30.76 11.35 12.05
N LEU A 633 -29.69 11.94 12.62
CA LEU A 633 -28.38 12.03 11.98
C LEU A 633 -27.69 10.67 11.87
N VAL A 634 -27.93 9.78 12.82
CA VAL A 634 -27.42 8.41 12.76
C VAL A 634 -28.06 7.64 11.60
N ASP A 635 -29.41 7.66 11.56
CA ASP A 635 -30.17 6.83 10.63
C ASP A 635 -30.18 7.39 9.19
N GLU A 636 -30.21 8.72 9.03
CA GLU A 636 -30.37 9.37 7.72
C GLU A 636 -29.03 9.84 7.12
N ALA A 637 -27.94 9.89 7.92
CA ALA A 637 -26.65 10.34 7.43
C ALA A 637 -25.53 9.34 7.66
N LEU A 638 -25.25 8.91 8.91
CA LEU A 638 -24.06 8.14 9.22
C LEU A 638 -24.15 6.69 8.70
N ILE A 639 -25.29 6.02 8.91
CA ILE A 639 -25.51 4.65 8.43
C ILE A 639 -25.46 4.60 6.90
N PRO A 640 -26.21 5.43 6.16
CA PRO A 640 -26.13 5.45 4.70
C PRO A 640 -24.75 5.78 4.16
N ALA A 641 -23.99 6.68 4.81
CA ALA A 641 -22.63 7.00 4.42
C ALA A 641 -21.70 5.79 4.57
N LEU A 642 -21.78 5.07 5.69
CA LEU A 642 -21.01 3.85 5.95
C LEU A 642 -21.40 2.72 5.00
N ASP A 643 -22.67 2.61 4.60
CA ASP A 643 -23.12 1.63 3.61
C ASP A 643 -22.53 1.93 2.21
N ILE A 644 -22.44 3.21 1.82
CA ILE A 644 -21.77 3.61 0.57
C ILE A 644 -20.29 3.23 0.62
N VAL A 645 -19.61 3.52 1.71
CA VAL A 645 -18.19 3.18 1.92
C VAL A 645 -17.98 1.67 1.87
N GLY A 646 -18.82 0.90 2.57
CA GLY A 646 -18.78 -0.56 2.56
C GLY A 646 -18.98 -1.15 1.16
N ASN A 647 -19.96 -0.64 0.41
CA ASN A 647 -20.21 -1.07 -0.98
C ASN A 647 -19.04 -0.74 -1.92
N LYS A 648 -18.37 0.41 -1.73
CA LYS A 648 -17.17 0.78 -2.49
C LYS A 648 -15.98 -0.12 -2.15
N TYR A 649 -15.85 -0.52 -0.89
CA TYR A 649 -14.85 -1.46 -0.44
C TYR A 649 -15.07 -2.86 -1.06
N GLU A 650 -16.29 -3.39 -1.02
CA GLU A 650 -16.64 -4.67 -1.67
C GLU A 650 -16.36 -4.67 -3.18
N LYS A 651 -16.65 -3.57 -3.86
CA LYS A 651 -16.37 -3.40 -5.31
C LYS A 651 -14.89 -3.20 -5.62
N GLY A 652 -14.01 -3.12 -4.61
CA GLY A 652 -12.59 -2.86 -4.79
C GLY A 652 -12.25 -1.46 -5.33
N THR A 653 -13.16 -0.50 -5.19
CA THR A 653 -12.97 0.91 -5.57
C THR A 653 -12.53 1.78 -4.39
N LEU A 654 -12.60 1.26 -3.18
CA LEU A 654 -12.10 1.84 -1.95
C LEU A 654 -11.30 0.77 -1.20
N PHE A 655 -10.21 1.15 -0.53
CA PHE A 655 -9.27 0.22 0.10
C PHE A 655 -9.27 0.37 1.62
N LEU A 656 -8.65 -0.59 2.32
CA LEU A 656 -8.65 -0.66 3.77
C LEU A 656 -8.27 0.66 4.47
N PRO A 657 -7.22 1.39 4.07
CA PRO A 657 -6.89 2.67 4.70
C PRO A 657 -8.05 3.69 4.64
N GLN A 658 -8.69 3.81 3.46
CA GLN A 658 -9.82 4.72 3.29
C GLN A 658 -11.06 4.25 4.08
N LEU A 659 -11.30 2.93 4.16
CA LEU A 659 -12.37 2.36 4.99
C LEU A 659 -12.19 2.74 6.46
N LEU A 660 -10.97 2.61 6.99
CA LEU A 660 -10.64 2.97 8.37
C LEU A 660 -10.78 4.48 8.63
N GLN A 661 -10.39 5.32 7.66
CA GLN A 661 -10.56 6.77 7.77
C GLN A 661 -12.04 7.19 7.73
N ALA A 662 -12.84 6.58 6.88
CA ALA A 662 -14.29 6.82 6.82
C ALA A 662 -14.96 6.40 8.15
N ALA A 663 -14.61 5.23 8.68
CA ALA A 663 -15.08 4.77 9.99
C ALA A 663 -14.66 5.73 11.10
N SER A 664 -13.44 6.25 11.08
CA SER A 664 -12.94 7.22 12.04
C SER A 664 -13.60 8.59 11.92
N ALA A 665 -13.99 9.02 10.71
CA ALA A 665 -14.77 10.24 10.50
C ALA A 665 -16.20 10.08 11.04
N ALA A 666 -16.83 8.92 10.80
CA ALA A 666 -18.12 8.59 11.38
C ALA A 666 -18.07 8.57 12.92
N GLN A 667 -17.00 8.00 13.50
CA GLN A 667 -16.80 8.01 14.94
C GLN A 667 -16.72 9.43 15.51
N SER A 668 -16.00 10.34 14.83
CA SER A 668 -15.94 11.76 15.25
C SER A 668 -17.31 12.43 15.22
N ALA A 669 -18.14 12.13 14.23
CA ALA A 669 -19.52 12.58 14.17
C ALA A 669 -20.38 11.99 15.30
N PHE A 670 -20.18 10.68 15.59
CA PHE A 670 -20.90 10.00 16.67
C PHE A 670 -20.59 10.56 18.05
N GLU A 671 -19.35 10.99 18.33
CA GLU A 671 -18.98 11.61 19.60
C GLU A 671 -19.69 12.96 19.79
N GLU A 672 -19.89 13.74 18.73
CA GLU A 672 -20.70 14.97 18.80
C GLU A 672 -22.19 14.65 19.09
N ILE A 673 -22.73 13.59 18.47
CA ILE A 673 -24.08 13.12 18.71
C ILE A 673 -24.25 12.65 20.17
N LYS A 674 -23.34 11.84 20.69
CA LYS A 674 -23.34 11.40 22.09
C LYS A 674 -23.30 12.57 23.05
N THR A 675 -22.45 13.56 22.76
CA THR A 675 -22.36 14.77 23.57
C THR A 675 -23.70 15.54 23.59
N ALA A 676 -24.38 15.60 22.45
CA ALA A 676 -25.70 16.25 22.36
C ALA A 676 -26.80 15.46 23.12
N ILE A 677 -26.81 14.13 23.00
CA ILE A 677 -27.73 13.25 23.73
C ILE A 677 -27.49 13.35 25.23
N ALA A 678 -26.22 13.32 25.69
CA ALA A 678 -25.92 13.48 27.11
C ALA A 678 -26.39 14.81 27.69
N LYS A 679 -26.31 15.90 26.91
CA LYS A 679 -26.84 17.21 27.30
C LYS A 679 -28.37 17.24 27.39
N LYS A 680 -29.06 16.39 26.60
CA LYS A 680 -30.56 16.28 26.64
C LYS A 680 -31.06 15.31 27.73
N GLY A 681 -30.15 14.61 28.47
CA GLY A 681 -30.49 13.71 29.58
C GLY A 681 -31.11 12.38 29.17
N ALA A 682 -31.00 11.95 27.92
CA ALA A 682 -31.45 10.66 27.41
C ALA A 682 -30.34 9.59 27.57
N ALA A 683 -30.68 8.40 28.07
CA ALA A 683 -29.77 7.27 28.10
C ALA A 683 -29.52 6.74 26.67
N ASN A 684 -28.29 6.47 26.36
CA ASN A 684 -27.89 5.87 25.07
C ASN A 684 -28.28 4.38 25.12
N GLU A 685 -29.34 3.96 24.43
CA GLU A 685 -29.61 2.53 24.23
C GLU A 685 -28.75 1.99 23.11
N SER A 686 -27.86 1.04 23.44
CA SER A 686 -27.08 0.28 22.44
C SER A 686 -28.03 -0.54 21.55
N LYS A 687 -27.78 -0.57 20.23
CA LYS A 687 -28.56 -1.40 19.28
C LYS A 687 -28.42 -2.89 19.53
N GLY A 688 -27.43 -3.31 20.29
CA GLY A 688 -27.16 -4.69 20.68
C GLY A 688 -25.74 -4.84 21.22
N ARG A 689 -25.50 -5.94 21.92
CA ARG A 689 -24.19 -6.24 22.52
C ARG A 689 -23.56 -7.43 21.83
N ILE A 690 -22.30 -7.32 21.44
CA ILE A 690 -21.54 -8.31 20.66
C ILE A 690 -20.21 -8.57 21.36
N VAL A 691 -19.86 -9.85 21.57
CA VAL A 691 -18.49 -10.25 21.97
C VAL A 691 -17.68 -10.57 20.73
N ILE A 692 -16.46 -10.05 20.64
CA ILE A 692 -15.51 -10.44 19.58
C ILE A 692 -14.20 -10.94 20.19
N ALA A 693 -13.57 -11.93 19.55
CA ALA A 693 -12.32 -12.50 19.98
C ALA A 693 -11.52 -13.08 18.81
N THR A 694 -10.20 -12.95 18.85
CA THR A 694 -9.31 -13.79 18.05
C THR A 694 -9.01 -15.05 18.87
N VAL A 695 -9.24 -16.20 18.28
CA VAL A 695 -9.22 -17.49 18.99
C VAL A 695 -7.84 -17.85 19.54
N LYS A 696 -7.79 -18.75 20.52
CA LYS A 696 -6.57 -19.20 21.18
C LYS A 696 -5.53 -19.70 20.18
N GLY A 697 -4.29 -19.26 20.36
CA GLY A 697 -3.16 -19.58 19.50
C GLY A 697 -3.02 -18.66 18.29
N ASP A 698 -3.99 -17.76 18.05
CA ASP A 698 -3.93 -16.77 16.96
C ASP A 698 -3.64 -15.38 17.51
N VAL A 699 -2.55 -14.81 17.06
CA VAL A 699 -2.09 -13.46 17.47
C VAL A 699 -2.47 -12.37 16.45
N HIS A 700 -3.10 -12.75 15.35
CA HIS A 700 -3.47 -11.83 14.28
C HIS A 700 -4.86 -11.24 14.54
N ASP A 701 -4.91 -10.02 15.01
CA ASP A 701 -6.15 -9.34 15.41
C ASP A 701 -6.60 -8.20 14.48
N ILE A 702 -5.89 -7.98 13.39
CA ILE A 702 -6.16 -6.88 12.44
C ILE A 702 -7.60 -6.97 11.91
N GLY A 703 -8.00 -8.12 11.38
CA GLY A 703 -9.36 -8.33 10.87
C GLY A 703 -10.43 -8.11 11.93
N LYS A 704 -10.21 -8.63 13.14
CA LYS A 704 -11.09 -8.45 14.29
C LYS A 704 -11.22 -6.96 14.68
N ASN A 705 -10.11 -6.22 14.70
CA ASN A 705 -10.11 -4.82 15.08
C ASN A 705 -10.88 -3.95 14.07
N ILE A 706 -10.81 -4.29 12.77
CA ILE A 706 -11.61 -3.65 11.74
C ILE A 706 -13.11 -3.92 11.98
N VAL A 707 -13.47 -5.17 12.22
CA VAL A 707 -14.84 -5.57 12.54
C VAL A 707 -15.36 -4.81 13.77
N LYS A 708 -14.53 -4.70 14.84
CA LYS A 708 -14.84 -3.90 16.01
C LYS A 708 -15.23 -2.46 15.67
N VAL A 709 -14.31 -1.76 14.97
CA VAL A 709 -14.52 -0.35 14.60
C VAL A 709 -15.81 -0.17 13.80
N ILE A 710 -16.06 -1.06 12.85
CA ILE A 710 -17.27 -0.99 12.03
C ILE A 710 -18.53 -1.25 12.86
N LEU A 711 -18.57 -2.29 13.68
CA LEU A 711 -19.72 -2.59 14.56
C LEU A 711 -20.01 -1.44 15.54
N GLU A 712 -18.98 -0.87 16.16
CA GLU A 712 -19.13 0.29 17.05
C GLU A 712 -19.71 1.50 16.32
N ASN A 713 -19.30 1.74 15.06
CA ASN A 713 -19.84 2.83 14.24
C ASN A 713 -21.29 2.61 13.81
N TYR A 714 -21.76 1.36 13.74
CA TYR A 714 -23.17 1.05 13.52
C TYR A 714 -24.02 1.13 14.80
N GLY A 715 -23.41 1.47 15.94
CA GLY A 715 -24.10 1.70 17.23
C GLY A 715 -24.22 0.45 18.10
N PHE A 716 -23.46 -0.60 17.83
CA PHE A 716 -23.38 -1.79 18.69
C PHE A 716 -22.37 -1.58 19.83
N GLU A 717 -22.66 -2.15 21.00
CA GLU A 717 -21.70 -2.25 22.10
C GLU A 717 -20.80 -3.48 21.85
N VAL A 718 -19.53 -3.26 21.57
CA VAL A 718 -18.59 -4.35 21.27
C VAL A 718 -17.70 -4.63 22.47
N ILE A 719 -17.77 -5.86 22.98
CA ILE A 719 -16.88 -6.39 24.01
C ILE A 719 -15.75 -7.14 23.32
N ASP A 720 -14.62 -6.46 23.18
CA ASP A 720 -13.43 -7.00 22.55
C ASP A 720 -12.56 -7.73 23.59
N LEU A 721 -12.41 -9.05 23.43
CA LEU A 721 -11.60 -9.87 24.31
C LEU A 721 -10.11 -9.90 23.93
N GLY A 722 -9.76 -9.28 22.78
CA GLY A 722 -8.40 -9.25 22.28
C GLY A 722 -8.04 -10.47 21.41
N ARG A 723 -6.80 -10.87 21.47
CA ARG A 723 -6.20 -11.98 20.70
C ARG A 723 -5.72 -13.10 21.60
N ASP A 724 -5.48 -14.27 21.03
CA ASP A 724 -5.06 -15.48 21.77
C ASP A 724 -5.99 -15.80 22.94
N VAL A 725 -7.29 -15.67 22.72
CA VAL A 725 -8.29 -15.70 23.79
C VAL A 725 -8.60 -17.14 24.19
N PRO A 726 -8.37 -17.52 25.45
CA PRO A 726 -8.73 -18.83 25.94
C PRO A 726 -10.24 -19.14 25.81
N VAL A 727 -10.58 -20.37 25.48
CA VAL A 727 -11.97 -20.82 25.28
C VAL A 727 -12.86 -20.46 26.48
N GLU A 728 -12.36 -20.68 27.69
CA GLU A 728 -13.09 -20.40 28.92
C GLU A 728 -13.39 -18.91 29.09
N THR A 729 -12.51 -18.04 28.63
CA THR A 729 -12.69 -16.57 28.69
C THR A 729 -13.87 -16.15 27.83
N VAL A 730 -13.97 -16.69 26.60
CA VAL A 730 -15.10 -16.42 25.71
C VAL A 730 -16.40 -16.88 26.33
N VAL A 731 -16.46 -18.14 26.76
CA VAL A 731 -17.65 -18.75 27.37
C VAL A 731 -18.12 -18.00 28.63
N ASN A 732 -17.19 -17.64 29.51
CA ASN A 732 -17.51 -16.91 30.73
C ASN A 732 -18.00 -15.50 30.44
N THR A 733 -17.38 -14.79 29.52
CA THR A 733 -17.81 -13.44 29.14
C THR A 733 -19.22 -13.44 28.53
N VAL A 734 -19.49 -14.37 27.61
CA VAL A 734 -20.84 -14.53 27.02
C VAL A 734 -21.89 -14.78 28.10
N ARG A 735 -21.59 -15.64 29.06
CA ARG A 735 -22.49 -15.96 30.20
C ARG A 735 -22.68 -14.76 31.12
N GLU A 736 -21.60 -14.15 31.59
CA GLU A 736 -21.63 -13.09 32.60
C GLU A 736 -22.28 -11.80 32.07
N LYS A 737 -22.04 -11.50 30.79
CA LYS A 737 -22.54 -10.29 30.14
C LYS A 737 -23.86 -10.50 29.39
N ASN A 738 -24.39 -11.75 29.41
CA ASN A 738 -25.61 -12.14 28.70
C ASN A 738 -25.62 -11.65 27.25
N VAL A 739 -24.60 -12.08 26.48
CA VAL A 739 -24.40 -11.67 25.09
C VAL A 739 -24.99 -12.69 24.14
N HIS A 740 -25.73 -12.24 23.14
CA HIS A 740 -26.44 -13.12 22.21
C HIS A 740 -25.78 -13.24 20.82
N LEU A 741 -24.75 -12.43 20.52
CA LEU A 741 -23.97 -12.55 19.29
C LEU A 741 -22.48 -12.55 19.59
N VAL A 742 -21.78 -13.58 19.09
CA VAL A 742 -20.33 -13.78 19.28
C VAL A 742 -19.65 -13.81 17.94
N GLY A 743 -18.61 -13.01 17.75
CA GLY A 743 -17.74 -12.98 16.58
C GLY A 743 -16.37 -13.61 16.90
N LEU A 744 -15.97 -14.64 16.16
CA LEU A 744 -14.68 -15.29 16.31
C LEU A 744 -13.84 -15.09 15.05
N SER A 745 -12.56 -14.76 15.24
CA SER A 745 -11.60 -14.54 14.15
C SER A 745 -10.43 -15.52 14.21
N ALA A 746 -10.02 -16.06 13.05
CA ALA A 746 -8.80 -16.85 12.89
C ALA A 746 -8.13 -16.55 11.55
N LEU A 747 -6.83 -16.27 11.57
CA LEU A 747 -6.06 -15.98 10.35
C LEU A 747 -5.12 -17.11 9.95
N MET A 748 -4.82 -18.02 10.85
CA MET A 748 -3.95 -19.18 10.60
C MET A 748 -4.75 -20.48 10.52
N THR A 749 -4.35 -21.37 9.63
CA THR A 749 -4.95 -22.72 9.51
C THR A 749 -4.76 -23.56 10.77
N THR A 750 -3.66 -23.31 11.49
CA THR A 750 -3.33 -23.98 12.76
C THR A 750 -4.28 -23.63 13.89
N THR A 751 -4.96 -22.49 13.82
CA THR A 751 -5.87 -22.00 14.87
C THR A 751 -7.35 -22.29 14.60
N LEU A 752 -7.66 -22.88 13.44
CA LEU A 752 -9.03 -23.31 13.11
C LEU A 752 -9.57 -24.32 14.12
N LYS A 753 -8.71 -25.20 14.66
CA LYS A 753 -9.10 -26.14 15.71
C LYS A 753 -9.51 -25.43 17.00
N SER A 754 -8.83 -24.38 17.40
CA SER A 754 -9.21 -23.59 18.56
C SER A 754 -10.54 -22.86 18.36
N MET A 755 -10.87 -22.47 17.13
CA MET A 755 -12.19 -21.92 16.78
C MET A 755 -13.28 -22.99 16.95
N GLU A 756 -13.05 -24.19 16.43
CA GLU A 756 -13.96 -25.34 16.60
C GLU A 756 -14.18 -25.67 18.07
N GLU A 757 -13.12 -25.75 18.90
CA GLU A 757 -13.18 -25.96 20.33
C GLU A 757 -13.98 -24.85 21.06
N THR A 758 -13.81 -23.59 20.64
CA THR A 758 -14.55 -22.46 21.24
C THR A 758 -16.04 -22.54 20.91
N ILE A 759 -16.40 -22.87 19.68
CA ILE A 759 -17.79 -23.04 19.24
C ILE A 759 -18.43 -24.23 19.99
N ALA A 760 -17.74 -25.37 20.07
CA ALA A 760 -18.20 -26.53 20.79
C ALA A 760 -18.46 -26.21 22.27
N ALA A 761 -17.56 -25.50 22.94
CA ALA A 761 -17.70 -25.10 24.33
C ALA A 761 -18.88 -24.13 24.57
N LEU A 762 -19.16 -23.22 23.65
CA LEU A 762 -20.34 -22.34 23.71
C LEU A 762 -21.64 -23.16 23.60
N HIS A 763 -21.68 -24.14 22.70
CA HIS A 763 -22.82 -25.03 22.53
C HIS A 763 -23.00 -25.96 23.74
N GLU A 764 -21.92 -26.56 24.27
CA GLU A 764 -21.95 -27.40 25.48
C GLU A 764 -22.44 -26.64 26.71
N ALA A 765 -22.05 -25.39 26.83
CA ALA A 765 -22.49 -24.48 27.89
C ALA A 765 -23.98 -24.09 27.77
N LYS A 766 -24.66 -24.48 26.69
CA LYS A 766 -26.08 -24.17 26.37
C LYS A 766 -26.41 -22.69 26.50
N LEU A 767 -25.50 -21.82 26.04
CA LEU A 767 -25.70 -20.38 26.05
C LEU A 767 -26.62 -19.98 24.88
N ASP A 768 -27.54 -19.08 25.17
CA ASP A 768 -28.43 -18.52 24.13
C ASP A 768 -27.67 -17.43 23.33
N CYS A 769 -26.74 -17.91 22.50
CA CYS A 769 -25.96 -17.01 21.62
C CYS A 769 -25.83 -17.63 20.23
N LYS A 770 -25.70 -16.73 19.25
CA LYS A 770 -25.40 -17.05 17.87
C LYS A 770 -23.94 -16.72 17.57
N ILE A 771 -23.33 -17.44 16.64
CA ILE A 771 -21.90 -17.38 16.38
C ILE A 771 -21.64 -17.02 14.92
N MET A 772 -20.96 -15.92 14.69
CA MET A 772 -20.39 -15.57 13.40
C MET A 772 -18.88 -15.79 13.43
N VAL A 773 -18.32 -16.30 12.34
CA VAL A 773 -16.89 -16.54 12.20
C VAL A 773 -16.34 -15.82 10.98
N GLY A 774 -15.09 -15.31 11.07
CA GLY A 774 -14.40 -14.64 9.99
C GLY A 774 -12.89 -14.87 10.05
N GLY A 775 -12.22 -14.60 8.92
CA GLY A 775 -10.77 -14.70 8.80
C GLY A 775 -10.33 -15.30 7.47
N ALA A 776 -9.10 -14.97 7.04
CA ALA A 776 -8.61 -15.27 5.69
C ALA A 776 -8.48 -16.77 5.35
N VAL A 777 -8.45 -17.64 6.35
CA VAL A 777 -8.33 -19.11 6.18
C VAL A 777 -9.67 -19.84 6.25
N LEU A 778 -10.77 -19.11 6.45
CA LEU A 778 -12.10 -19.68 6.59
C LEU A 778 -12.84 -19.72 5.25
N THR A 779 -13.65 -20.75 5.08
CA THR A 779 -14.60 -20.85 3.96
C THR A 779 -16.02 -21.05 4.51
N PRO A 780 -17.06 -20.70 3.73
CA PRO A 780 -18.45 -20.93 4.16
C PRO A 780 -18.73 -22.39 4.55
N GLU A 781 -18.12 -23.35 3.82
CA GLU A 781 -18.28 -24.79 4.05
C GLU A 781 -17.65 -25.18 5.40
N TYR A 782 -16.46 -24.63 5.72
CA TYR A 782 -15.79 -24.91 6.98
C TYR A 782 -16.54 -24.28 8.16
N ALA A 783 -17.00 -23.05 8.04
CA ALA A 783 -17.80 -22.38 9.05
C ALA A 783 -19.06 -23.20 9.42
N LYS A 784 -19.77 -23.71 8.41
CA LYS A 784 -20.92 -24.61 8.60
C LYS A 784 -20.52 -25.92 9.27
N LYS A 785 -19.37 -26.52 8.89
CA LYS A 785 -18.87 -27.77 9.47
C LYS A 785 -18.59 -27.66 10.97
N ILE A 786 -18.02 -26.54 11.40
CA ILE A 786 -17.69 -26.30 12.82
C ILE A 786 -18.86 -25.79 13.66
N GLY A 787 -20.04 -25.65 13.05
CA GLY A 787 -21.28 -25.27 13.75
C GLY A 787 -21.47 -23.79 13.98
N ALA A 788 -20.81 -22.93 13.19
CA ALA A 788 -21.07 -21.49 13.20
C ALA A 788 -22.40 -21.16 12.51
N ASP A 789 -23.13 -20.18 13.01
CA ASP A 789 -24.41 -19.74 12.43
C ASP A 789 -24.18 -18.91 11.15
N TRP A 790 -23.09 -18.10 11.10
CA TRP A 790 -22.75 -17.29 9.94
C TRP A 790 -21.23 -17.28 9.66
N TYR A 791 -20.93 -17.12 8.38
CA TYR A 791 -19.60 -16.80 7.87
C TYR A 791 -19.56 -15.36 7.38
N ALA A 792 -18.70 -14.54 7.97
CA ALA A 792 -18.44 -13.18 7.53
C ALA A 792 -17.16 -13.15 6.68
N LYS A 793 -17.31 -12.92 5.38
CA LYS A 793 -16.17 -12.84 4.46
C LYS A 793 -15.30 -11.59 4.70
N ASP A 794 -15.90 -10.53 5.23
CA ASP A 794 -15.28 -9.24 5.51
C ASP A 794 -16.00 -8.51 6.65
N ALA A 795 -15.48 -7.35 7.01
CA ALA A 795 -15.98 -6.58 8.14
C ALA A 795 -17.36 -5.94 7.87
N LYS A 796 -17.69 -5.64 6.62
CA LYS A 796 -19.03 -5.18 6.25
C LYS A 796 -20.05 -6.31 6.42
N CYS A 797 -19.73 -7.50 5.94
CA CYS A 797 -20.58 -8.68 6.10
C CYS A 797 -20.86 -8.95 7.59
N SER A 798 -19.85 -8.75 8.48
CA SER A 798 -20.05 -8.86 9.93
C SER A 798 -21.07 -7.86 10.45
N ALA A 799 -21.07 -6.63 9.95
CA ALA A 799 -22.04 -5.60 10.33
C ALA A 799 -23.44 -5.93 9.82
N ASP A 800 -23.56 -6.43 8.59
CA ASP A 800 -24.84 -6.80 7.99
C ASP A 800 -25.46 -8.00 8.75
N ILE A 801 -24.67 -8.98 9.17
CA ILE A 801 -25.09 -10.09 10.05
C ILE A 801 -25.58 -9.56 11.38
N ALA A 802 -24.86 -8.62 11.99
CA ALA A 802 -25.27 -8.02 13.26
C ALA A 802 -26.60 -7.25 13.14
N LYS A 803 -26.79 -6.46 12.07
CA LYS A 803 -28.05 -5.77 11.77
C LYS A 803 -29.20 -6.74 11.62
N GLU A 804 -29.03 -7.80 10.83
CA GLU A 804 -30.04 -8.83 10.61
C GLU A 804 -30.41 -9.52 11.93
N PHE A 805 -29.40 -9.86 12.75
CA PHE A 805 -29.62 -10.53 14.03
C PHE A 805 -30.38 -9.67 15.05
N PHE A 806 -30.06 -8.40 15.17
CA PHE A 806 -30.71 -7.48 16.12
C PHE A 806 -31.95 -6.78 15.54
N GLY A 807 -32.26 -6.95 14.25
CA GLY A 807 -33.44 -6.39 13.60
C GLY A 807 -33.38 -4.87 13.41
N VAL A 808 -32.19 -4.32 13.14
CA VAL A 808 -31.92 -2.86 13.06
C VAL A 808 -31.20 -2.49 11.78
#